data_455ed68c82ba466bd0e5889baef6078f
#
_entry.id   455ed68c82ba466bd0e5889baef6078f
#
_cell.length_a   1.000
_cell.length_b   1.000
_cell.length_c   1.000
_cell.angle_alpha   90.00
_cell.angle_beta   90.00
_cell.angle_gamma   90.00
#
_symmetry.space_group_name_H-M   'P 1'
#
loop_
_entity.id
_entity.type
_entity.pdbx_description
1 polymer ?
#
loop_
_entity_poly.entity_id
_entity_poly.type
_entity_poly.pdbx_seq_one_letter_code
_entity_poly.pdbx_strand_id
1 'polypeptide(L)'
;MKQIKYSYLNYNQSANNELLSTIERLPEDNLIIVENELAKKQYFAYINKGQLRVKTNLISFEDFLDKIFISDKKILKDIKRFFLFYSYLKDDIKKKLNITNYFDCIEIADDFFEFFSYIRNKEDLESLNLSKWQEEKFELFFEIKNEMDKFLKENSYLPSDWLYSISNLKLDFLKKYKKLVFFDIVDFPYNFSKILEILKNYYDVEFILQMEDKDFNRDKLKLNKVSLVDKKMDIELAKYSNELELYTMILSRQYDNYYTTDANKEDRYSIFTKSNKYYLNDTKFYKIIETYLNLLNGIDHKNKNLIDIFLVKENIFNSAFMEFYGLDVEDYKCFEKIISRDYRYISLNLLREDYYSHFLNDDENLKIKLNLIFETLDSIDNINNIDDLNSFLCTNFFSSKTDIDFFMENKFDSLYDKIYEILGLLNSNENIEFFNSFDSFFKTNIGKNIFTLFFNYLNKIDIYSIEKNQNKDKELKNLNLIKYSVKNLENSALVYADSQSLPKIKANNNLFTEQQKIKLALKTNEDEILIQKYRFFQNILNLDKITVYSLVNQDINIDFSPFIYELVNKYSAKELNTNDLKGFFEACYLQNKTEDFKKNPVFFRAFSKKNTDFTNNTLTIGAYDYILLKKNETFFFLDKICGIESINETSPVNGMSPKVLGNILHKTLEDIFKTNWKNILKDSTNLIISKEEIKEYLERHIWKEKLKIENFMELYLNEVLFPRLINNIENFLKVLYEELKDSKIQRIEAEKESTTKNVAYLEHKGIQVILNGRADLLIETDKARYIIDFKTGSYNKDQLEFYSIMFYGSDNSLPVYSAAYNFWEEEKDFDFSKHLIAQLDEKDNNFKTFLKEFLETKYYILPNKSSLKENNFDFNEYYRYKNIIALEKMGDFNG
;
A
#
# COMPACT_ATOMS: atom_id res chain seq x y z
N MET A 1 -33.48 47.54 20.94
CA MET A 1 -32.62 46.45 20.46
C MET A 1 -33.50 45.45 19.76
N LYS A 2 -33.19 45.10 18.49
CA LYS A 2 -33.85 44.05 17.76
C LYS A 2 -33.53 42.70 18.43
N GLN A 3 -34.55 41.86 18.60
CA GLN A 3 -34.35 40.53 19.21
C GLN A 3 -34.11 39.50 18.15
N ILE A 4 -33.20 38.53 18.44
CA ILE A 4 -33.01 37.35 17.58
C ILE A 4 -34.20 36.42 17.83
N LYS A 5 -34.93 36.07 16.78
CA LYS A 5 -36.05 35.14 16.83
C LYS A 5 -35.54 33.71 16.54
N TYR A 6 -36.05 32.74 17.30
CA TYR A 6 -35.83 31.31 17.07
C TYR A 6 -37.15 30.61 16.80
N SER A 7 -37.27 29.93 15.69
CA SER A 7 -38.43 29.15 15.28
C SER A 7 -38.00 27.69 15.14
N TYR A 8 -38.71 26.79 15.79
CA TYR A 8 -38.38 25.38 15.83
C TYR A 8 -39.38 24.56 15.05
N LEU A 9 -38.93 23.69 14.16
CA LEU A 9 -39.72 22.76 13.39
C LEU A 9 -39.61 21.36 13.98
N ASN A 10 -40.72 20.64 14.04
CA ASN A 10 -40.69 19.25 14.43
C ASN A 10 -40.13 18.40 13.28
N TYR A 11 -39.45 17.29 13.59
CA TYR A 11 -38.97 16.31 12.59
C TYR A 11 -40.12 15.71 11.74
N ASN A 12 -41.37 15.73 12.24
CA ASN A 12 -42.52 15.29 11.46
C ASN A 12 -43.00 16.33 10.42
N GLN A 13 -42.46 17.55 10.45
CA GLN A 13 -42.75 18.60 9.48
C GLN A 13 -41.74 18.54 8.34
N SER A 14 -42.21 18.69 7.11
CA SER A 14 -41.30 18.78 5.96
C SER A 14 -40.57 20.11 5.98
N ALA A 15 -39.26 20.08 6.19
CA ALA A 15 -38.43 21.27 6.12
C ALA A 15 -38.49 21.97 4.75
N ASN A 16 -38.66 21.20 3.68
CA ASN A 16 -38.85 21.76 2.35
C ASN A 16 -40.15 22.56 2.23
N ASN A 17 -41.27 22.07 2.79
CA ASN A 17 -42.52 22.78 2.78
C ASN A 17 -42.44 24.05 3.64
N GLU A 18 -41.78 23.98 4.79
CA GLU A 18 -41.58 25.15 5.65
C GLU A 18 -40.67 26.19 4.99
N LEU A 19 -39.59 25.77 4.30
CA LEU A 19 -38.75 26.68 3.53
C LEU A 19 -39.57 27.37 2.41
N LEU A 20 -40.38 26.61 1.65
CA LEU A 20 -41.27 27.16 0.64
C LEU A 20 -42.22 28.17 1.20
N SER A 21 -42.91 27.80 2.30
CA SER A 21 -43.85 28.71 2.95
C SER A 21 -43.14 29.96 3.50
N THR A 22 -41.87 29.81 3.94
CA THR A 22 -41.05 30.94 4.40
C THR A 22 -40.70 31.86 3.24
N ILE A 23 -40.27 31.31 2.12
CA ILE A 23 -39.91 32.06 0.91
C ILE A 23 -41.12 32.78 0.35
N GLU A 24 -42.30 32.13 0.36
CA GLU A 24 -43.57 32.70 -0.14
C GLU A 24 -44.10 33.84 0.72
N ARG A 25 -43.88 33.76 2.03
CA ARG A 25 -44.33 34.78 3.01
C ARG A 25 -43.37 35.96 3.16
N LEU A 26 -42.09 35.79 2.78
CA LEU A 26 -41.09 36.80 3.00
C LEU A 26 -41.00 37.76 1.83
N PRO A 27 -41.03 39.10 2.10
CA PRO A 27 -40.77 40.12 1.08
C PRO A 27 -39.39 39.94 0.41
N GLU A 28 -39.23 40.55 -0.75
CA GLU A 28 -37.96 40.48 -1.52
C GLU A 28 -36.75 41.08 -0.79
N ASP A 29 -36.97 41.82 0.31
CA ASP A 29 -35.96 42.43 1.14
C ASP A 29 -35.43 41.51 2.27
N ASN A 30 -35.75 40.19 2.23
CA ASN A 30 -35.21 39.22 3.16
C ASN A 30 -34.17 38.32 2.49
N LEU A 31 -33.11 38.01 3.21
CA LEU A 31 -32.05 37.07 2.76
C LEU A 31 -32.17 35.76 3.54
N ILE A 32 -32.29 34.64 2.82
CA ILE A 32 -32.32 33.30 3.39
C ILE A 32 -30.95 32.67 3.22
N ILE A 33 -30.34 32.28 4.31
CA ILE A 33 -29.02 31.68 4.38
C ILE A 33 -29.19 30.20 4.75
N VAL A 34 -28.68 29.31 3.93
CA VAL A 34 -28.71 27.85 4.12
C VAL A 34 -27.32 27.30 4.32
N GLU A 35 -27.21 26.09 4.88
CA GLU A 35 -25.95 25.54 5.38
C GLU A 35 -24.79 25.58 4.36
N ASN A 36 -25.00 25.09 3.15
CA ASN A 36 -23.95 24.99 2.13
C ASN A 36 -24.51 25.06 0.71
N GLU A 37 -23.65 25.05 -0.28
CA GLU A 37 -24.02 25.15 -1.71
C GLU A 37 -24.85 23.94 -2.17
N LEU A 38 -24.59 22.74 -1.64
CA LEU A 38 -25.37 21.55 -1.96
C LEU A 38 -26.82 21.67 -1.44
N ALA A 39 -27.01 22.12 -0.20
CA ALA A 39 -28.34 22.41 0.36
C ALA A 39 -29.07 23.46 -0.48
N LYS A 40 -28.39 24.53 -0.87
CA LYS A 40 -28.93 25.57 -1.76
C LYS A 40 -29.41 24.98 -3.08
N LYS A 41 -28.62 24.13 -3.77
CA LYS A 41 -29.00 23.46 -5.02
C LYS A 41 -30.22 22.57 -4.83
N GLN A 42 -30.28 21.78 -3.75
CA GLN A 42 -31.42 20.90 -3.45
C GLN A 42 -32.70 21.71 -3.19
N TYR A 43 -32.63 22.79 -2.41
CA TYR A 43 -33.74 23.67 -2.18
C TYR A 43 -34.21 24.38 -3.45
N PHE A 44 -33.26 24.82 -4.30
CA PHE A 44 -33.62 25.39 -5.59
C PHE A 44 -34.35 24.40 -6.50
N ALA A 45 -33.87 23.15 -6.55
CA ALA A 45 -34.52 22.10 -7.33
C ALA A 45 -35.93 21.82 -6.83
N TYR A 46 -36.15 21.82 -5.51
CA TYR A 46 -37.43 21.61 -4.90
C TYR A 46 -38.41 22.78 -5.14
N ILE A 47 -37.95 24.02 -4.95
CA ILE A 47 -38.74 25.25 -5.15
C ILE A 47 -39.19 25.39 -6.60
N ASN A 48 -38.36 25.00 -7.56
CA ASN A 48 -38.65 25.10 -8.99
C ASN A 48 -39.42 23.89 -9.54
N LYS A 49 -39.77 22.91 -8.72
CA LYS A 49 -40.55 21.75 -9.14
C LYS A 49 -41.98 22.19 -9.55
N GLY A 50 -42.19 22.42 -10.84
CA GLY A 50 -43.44 22.80 -11.48
C GLY A 50 -43.68 24.29 -11.75
N GLN A 51 -42.82 25.20 -11.31
CA GLN A 51 -42.84 26.63 -11.62
C GLN A 51 -41.44 27.24 -11.66
N LEU A 52 -41.11 27.96 -12.72
CA LEU A 52 -39.87 28.71 -12.81
C LEU A 52 -39.95 29.97 -11.93
N ARG A 53 -39.27 29.98 -10.78
CA ARG A 53 -39.13 31.16 -9.93
C ARG A 53 -37.85 31.89 -10.23
N VAL A 54 -37.94 33.12 -10.75
CA VAL A 54 -36.77 33.86 -11.30
C VAL A 54 -35.92 34.51 -10.20
N LYS A 55 -36.40 34.68 -8.97
CA LYS A 55 -35.66 35.40 -7.93
C LYS A 55 -35.92 34.81 -6.55
N THR A 56 -34.92 34.11 -6.04
CA THR A 56 -34.88 33.75 -4.63
C THR A 56 -33.65 34.37 -4.00
N ASN A 57 -33.82 35.09 -2.90
CA ASN A 57 -32.73 35.63 -2.09
C ASN A 57 -32.17 34.49 -1.21
N LEU A 58 -31.75 33.41 -1.84
CA LEU A 58 -31.22 32.22 -1.18
C LEU A 58 -29.72 32.15 -1.42
N ILE A 59 -28.91 32.06 -0.35
CA ILE A 59 -27.46 32.02 -0.39
C ILE A 59 -26.94 30.91 0.53
N SER A 60 -25.83 30.30 0.16
CA SER A 60 -25.13 29.40 1.09
C SER A 60 -24.45 30.17 2.22
N PHE A 61 -24.22 29.52 3.35
CA PHE A 61 -23.57 30.15 4.49
C PHE A 61 -22.11 30.55 4.16
N GLU A 62 -21.42 29.76 3.37
CA GLU A 62 -20.09 30.07 2.87
C GLU A 62 -20.09 31.32 1.98
N ASP A 63 -20.95 31.38 0.96
CA ASP A 63 -21.13 32.57 0.13
C ASP A 63 -21.53 33.80 0.95
N PHE A 64 -22.35 33.60 2.00
CA PHE A 64 -22.73 34.68 2.91
C PHE A 64 -21.51 35.24 3.65
N LEU A 65 -20.65 34.37 4.22
CA LEU A 65 -19.41 34.78 4.87
C LEU A 65 -18.48 35.52 3.91
N ASP A 66 -18.27 34.96 2.70
CA ASP A 66 -17.41 35.59 1.68
C ASP A 66 -17.91 36.97 1.23
N LYS A 67 -19.21 37.24 1.31
CA LYS A 67 -19.77 38.55 0.95
C LYS A 67 -19.76 39.56 2.11
N ILE A 68 -19.67 39.14 3.34
CA ILE A 68 -19.61 40.04 4.48
C ILE A 68 -18.17 40.23 5.01
N PHE A 69 -17.26 39.30 4.71
CA PHE A 69 -15.84 39.46 5.04
C PHE A 69 -15.03 39.82 3.79
N ILE A 70 -14.72 41.08 3.68
CA ILE A 70 -14.00 41.64 2.53
C ILE A 70 -12.75 42.36 3.02
N SER A 71 -11.62 42.04 2.42
CA SER A 71 -10.36 42.71 2.69
C SER A 71 -9.90 43.49 1.45
N ASP A 72 -9.29 44.64 1.68
CA ASP A 72 -8.62 45.43 0.63
C ASP A 72 -7.24 44.87 0.30
N LYS A 73 -6.78 43.83 1.05
CA LYS A 73 -5.50 43.14 0.85
C LYS A 73 -5.65 41.98 -0.12
N LYS A 74 -4.53 41.62 -0.77
CA LYS A 74 -4.43 40.43 -1.61
C LYS A 74 -4.55 39.16 -0.75
N ILE A 75 -5.53 38.30 -1.03
CA ILE A 75 -5.73 37.08 -0.24
C ILE A 75 -4.79 35.98 -0.71
N LEU A 76 -4.01 35.44 0.21
CA LEU A 76 -3.17 34.25 0.00
C LEU A 76 -4.00 33.00 0.34
N LYS A 77 -4.34 32.23 -0.67
CA LYS A 77 -5.12 30.98 -0.56
C LYS A 77 -4.24 29.76 -0.84
N ASP A 78 -4.67 28.62 -0.32
CA ASP A 78 -4.11 27.31 -0.63
C ASP A 78 -2.57 27.25 -0.49
N ILE A 79 -1.91 26.71 -1.50
CA ILE A 79 -0.46 26.48 -1.52
C ILE A 79 0.37 27.76 -1.35
N LYS A 80 -0.14 28.93 -1.76
CA LYS A 80 0.59 30.20 -1.65
C LYS A 80 0.94 30.55 -0.22
N ARG A 81 0.07 30.21 0.75
CA ARG A 81 0.35 30.38 2.17
C ARG A 81 1.43 29.40 2.68
N PHE A 82 1.49 28.18 2.14
CA PHE A 82 2.53 27.20 2.48
C PHE A 82 3.89 27.59 1.92
N PHE A 83 3.94 28.09 0.69
CA PHE A 83 5.17 28.67 0.13
C PHE A 83 5.67 29.86 0.99
N LEU A 84 4.76 30.74 1.38
CA LEU A 84 5.09 31.86 2.27
C LEU A 84 5.68 31.34 3.58
N PHE A 85 5.00 30.39 4.21
CA PHE A 85 5.46 29.82 5.50
C PHE A 85 6.87 29.23 5.36
N TYR A 86 7.10 28.35 4.38
CA TYR A 86 8.40 27.71 4.16
C TYR A 86 9.51 28.71 3.86
N SER A 87 9.22 29.77 3.10
CA SER A 87 10.19 30.82 2.74
C SER A 87 10.69 31.63 3.93
N TYR A 88 9.87 31.75 4.97
CA TYR A 88 10.21 32.47 6.22
C TYR A 88 10.74 31.58 7.34
N LEU A 89 10.88 30.27 7.09
CA LEU A 89 11.52 29.38 8.05
C LEU A 89 13.04 29.52 8.02
N LYS A 90 13.60 29.94 9.14
CA LYS A 90 15.06 29.95 9.37
C LYS A 90 15.59 28.52 9.53
N ASP A 91 16.85 28.28 9.21
CA ASP A 91 17.45 26.94 9.26
C ASP A 91 17.47 26.31 10.66
N ASP A 92 17.60 27.12 11.71
CA ASP A 92 17.51 26.68 13.10
C ASP A 92 16.08 26.24 13.48
N ILE A 93 15.05 26.94 12.96
CA ILE A 93 13.64 26.59 13.14
C ILE A 93 13.33 25.32 12.36
N LYS A 94 13.80 25.19 11.11
CA LYS A 94 13.65 23.96 10.31
C LYS A 94 14.19 22.74 11.04
N LYS A 95 15.38 22.86 11.65
CA LYS A 95 15.97 21.77 12.45
C LYS A 95 15.14 21.43 13.68
N LYS A 96 14.62 22.42 14.42
CA LYS A 96 13.78 22.20 15.62
C LYS A 96 12.45 21.54 15.27
N LEU A 97 11.89 21.83 14.09
CA LEU A 97 10.63 21.26 13.59
C LEU A 97 10.82 19.99 12.75
N ASN A 98 12.07 19.48 12.59
CA ASN A 98 12.43 18.35 11.74
C ASN A 98 11.99 18.52 10.27
N ILE A 99 12.03 19.74 9.76
CA ILE A 99 11.67 20.05 8.37
C ILE A 99 12.94 19.95 7.50
N THR A 100 12.96 18.98 6.59
CA THR A 100 14.07 18.77 5.64
C THR A 100 13.76 19.35 4.27
N ASN A 101 12.50 19.35 3.87
CA ASN A 101 12.03 19.86 2.58
C ASN A 101 10.69 20.57 2.72
N TYR A 102 10.20 21.13 1.61
CA TYR A 102 8.93 21.86 1.57
C TYR A 102 7.72 20.99 2.01
N PHE A 103 7.69 19.73 1.60
CA PHE A 103 6.52 18.87 1.86
C PHE A 103 6.38 18.52 3.34
N ASP A 104 7.48 18.46 4.08
CA ASP A 104 7.48 18.23 5.54
C ASP A 104 6.80 19.37 6.31
N CYS A 105 6.74 20.57 5.72
CA CYS A 105 6.19 21.73 6.41
C CYS A 105 4.67 21.92 6.22
N ILE A 106 4.01 21.19 5.32
CA ILE A 106 2.61 21.44 4.94
C ILE A 106 1.66 21.30 6.13
N GLU A 107 1.78 20.22 6.91
CA GLU A 107 0.95 20.01 8.10
C GLU A 107 1.25 21.07 9.19
N ILE A 108 2.52 21.40 9.37
CA ILE A 108 2.94 22.41 10.37
C ILE A 108 2.47 23.80 9.94
N ALA A 109 2.46 24.09 8.65
CA ALA A 109 1.93 25.32 8.11
C ALA A 109 0.40 25.42 8.29
N ASP A 110 -0.34 24.36 8.04
CA ASP A 110 -1.77 24.32 8.33
C ASP A 110 -2.03 24.58 9.82
N ASP A 111 -1.32 23.89 10.71
CA ASP A 111 -1.35 24.14 12.16
C ASP A 111 -1.07 25.59 12.51
N PHE A 112 -0.06 26.20 11.88
CA PHE A 112 0.32 27.58 12.10
C PHE A 112 -0.78 28.58 11.71
N PHE A 113 -1.36 28.42 10.51
CA PHE A 113 -2.40 29.32 10.04
C PHE A 113 -3.70 29.13 10.84
N GLU A 114 -4.04 27.88 11.17
CA GLU A 114 -5.17 27.56 12.04
C GLU A 114 -4.98 28.16 13.44
N PHE A 115 -3.81 27.99 14.05
CA PHE A 115 -3.48 28.55 15.36
C PHE A 115 -3.75 30.05 15.42
N PHE A 116 -3.28 30.82 14.44
CA PHE A 116 -3.48 32.28 14.41
C PHE A 116 -4.86 32.71 13.90
N SER A 117 -5.71 31.81 13.48
CA SER A 117 -7.14 32.09 13.31
C SER A 117 -7.88 32.21 14.65
N TYR A 118 -7.34 31.57 15.71
CA TYR A 118 -7.92 31.55 17.07
C TYR A 118 -7.16 32.43 18.04
N ILE A 119 -5.84 32.41 18.01
CA ILE A 119 -4.94 33.08 18.94
C ILE A 119 -4.38 34.33 18.29
N ARG A 120 -4.50 35.49 18.96
CA ARG A 120 -3.99 36.73 18.42
C ARG A 120 -2.64 37.14 19.08
N ASN A 121 -2.55 36.92 20.36
CA ASN A 121 -1.41 37.29 21.20
C ASN A 121 -1.11 36.23 22.26
N LYS A 122 0.05 36.31 22.86
CA LYS A 122 0.46 35.39 23.93
C LYS A 122 -0.48 35.37 25.13
N GLU A 123 -1.12 36.51 25.42
CA GLU A 123 -2.09 36.66 26.52
C GLU A 123 -3.29 35.73 26.38
N ASP A 124 -3.70 35.40 25.15
CA ASP A 124 -4.80 34.45 24.89
C ASP A 124 -4.46 33.02 25.38
N LEU A 125 -3.18 32.73 25.60
CA LEU A 125 -2.70 31.41 26.05
C LEU A 125 -2.55 31.33 27.59
N GLU A 126 -2.50 32.45 28.32
CA GLU A 126 -2.22 32.47 29.76
C GLU A 126 -3.28 31.67 30.58
N SER A 127 -4.50 31.59 30.08
CA SER A 127 -5.58 30.83 30.73
C SER A 127 -5.51 29.31 30.47
N LEU A 128 -4.62 28.87 29.56
CA LEU A 128 -4.50 27.48 29.12
C LEU A 128 -3.37 26.80 29.89
N ASN A 129 -3.63 25.61 30.41
CA ASN A 129 -2.56 24.76 30.94
C ASN A 129 -1.86 24.09 29.74
N LEU A 130 -0.79 24.70 29.25
CA LEU A 130 -0.02 24.18 28.13
C LEU A 130 0.92 23.07 28.62
N SER A 131 1.13 22.07 27.79
CA SER A 131 2.21 21.09 27.94
C SER A 131 3.51 21.68 27.39
N LYS A 132 4.65 21.16 27.83
CA LYS A 132 5.97 21.65 27.42
C LYS A 132 6.15 21.70 25.89
N TRP A 133 5.70 20.67 25.19
CA TRP A 133 5.80 20.65 23.73
C TRP A 133 4.91 21.72 23.06
N GLN A 134 3.75 22.05 23.65
CA GLN A 134 2.88 23.12 23.16
C GLN A 134 3.54 24.49 23.36
N GLU A 135 4.14 24.74 24.54
CA GLU A 135 4.87 25.98 24.83
C GLU A 135 5.99 26.16 23.79
N GLU A 136 6.83 25.15 23.60
CA GLU A 136 7.94 25.19 22.64
C GLU A 136 7.43 25.40 21.19
N LYS A 137 6.40 24.69 20.74
CA LYS A 137 5.83 24.85 19.40
C LYS A 137 5.20 26.22 19.19
N PHE A 138 4.44 26.71 20.18
CA PHE A 138 3.77 28.01 20.08
C PHE A 138 4.73 29.17 20.13
N GLU A 139 5.83 29.09 20.90
CA GLU A 139 6.90 30.09 20.85
C GLU A 139 7.53 30.19 19.46
N LEU A 140 7.80 29.05 18.82
CA LEU A 140 8.30 29.04 17.45
C LEU A 140 7.27 29.64 16.47
N PHE A 141 5.98 29.38 16.66
CA PHE A 141 4.92 29.99 15.86
C PHE A 141 4.90 31.52 15.98
N PHE A 142 5.04 32.06 17.17
CA PHE A 142 5.13 33.52 17.35
C PHE A 142 6.39 34.10 16.72
N GLU A 143 7.52 33.38 16.78
CA GLU A 143 8.76 33.82 16.13
C GLU A 143 8.57 33.89 14.59
N ILE A 144 8.06 32.84 13.97
CA ILE A 144 7.77 32.78 12.53
C ILE A 144 6.80 33.89 12.13
N LYS A 145 5.73 34.09 12.91
CA LYS A 145 4.73 35.13 12.66
C LYS A 145 5.33 36.54 12.66
N ASN A 146 6.18 36.85 13.62
CA ASN A 146 6.81 38.18 13.72
C ASN A 146 7.64 38.50 12.46
N GLU A 147 8.35 37.54 11.92
CA GLU A 147 9.11 37.71 10.68
C GLU A 147 8.19 37.88 9.47
N MET A 148 7.16 37.03 9.37
CA MET A 148 6.21 37.02 8.25
C MET A 148 5.28 38.26 8.26
N ASP A 149 4.88 38.76 9.43
CA ASP A 149 3.97 39.91 9.56
C ASP A 149 4.52 41.20 8.91
N LYS A 150 5.86 41.40 8.91
CA LYS A 150 6.51 42.52 8.22
C LYS A 150 6.22 42.48 6.74
N PHE A 151 6.49 41.30 6.13
CA PHE A 151 6.24 41.08 4.70
C PHE A 151 4.76 41.23 4.34
N LEU A 152 3.86 40.61 5.14
CA LEU A 152 2.41 40.66 4.91
C LEU A 152 1.88 42.10 4.92
N LYS A 153 2.43 42.98 5.81
CA LYS A 153 2.05 44.39 5.87
C LYS A 153 2.60 45.20 4.69
N GLU A 154 3.88 45.04 4.40
CA GLU A 154 4.57 45.79 3.33
C GLU A 154 3.94 45.49 1.94
N ASN A 155 3.56 44.25 1.69
CA ASN A 155 3.03 43.83 0.41
C ASN A 155 1.50 43.73 0.35
N SER A 156 0.82 44.16 1.42
CA SER A 156 -0.64 44.13 1.51
C SER A 156 -1.24 42.75 1.27
N TYR A 157 -0.65 41.67 1.84
CA TYR A 157 -1.18 40.32 1.82
C TYR A 157 -1.96 39.97 3.09
N LEU A 158 -2.91 39.04 2.95
CA LEU A 158 -3.67 38.45 4.07
C LEU A 158 -3.87 36.95 3.81
N PRO A 159 -3.42 36.05 4.71
CA PRO A 159 -3.76 34.63 4.64
C PRO A 159 -5.29 34.43 4.71
N SER A 160 -5.82 33.48 3.93
CA SER A 160 -7.25 33.21 3.88
C SER A 160 -7.86 32.85 5.23
N ASP A 161 -7.12 32.14 6.07
CA ASP A 161 -7.54 31.70 7.41
C ASP A 161 -7.81 32.87 8.36
N TRP A 162 -7.20 34.02 8.13
CA TRP A 162 -7.34 35.21 8.95
C TRP A 162 -8.36 36.22 8.40
N LEU A 163 -9.03 35.86 7.28
CA LEU A 163 -10.06 36.72 6.65
C LEU A 163 -11.27 36.93 7.55
N TYR A 164 -11.75 35.90 8.24
CA TYR A 164 -12.96 35.92 9.04
C TYR A 164 -12.79 36.60 10.41
N SER A 165 -12.09 37.73 10.41
CA SER A 165 -11.93 38.59 11.60
C SER A 165 -12.91 39.76 11.58
N ILE A 166 -13.36 40.21 12.75
CA ILE A 166 -14.31 41.35 12.89
C ILE A 166 -13.79 42.60 12.17
N SER A 167 -12.49 42.79 12.09
CA SER A 167 -11.86 43.93 11.38
C SER A 167 -12.13 43.94 9.87
N ASN A 168 -12.42 42.81 9.28
CA ASN A 168 -12.69 42.68 7.86
C ASN A 168 -14.20 42.62 7.54
N LEU A 169 -15.05 42.77 8.58
CA LEU A 169 -16.51 42.73 8.41
C LEU A 169 -17.00 44.00 7.69
N LYS A 170 -17.61 43.83 6.50
CA LYS A 170 -18.24 44.86 5.70
C LYS A 170 -19.70 44.49 5.40
N LEU A 171 -20.64 45.34 5.78
CA LEU A 171 -22.07 45.05 5.66
C LEU A 171 -22.73 45.63 4.41
N ASP A 172 -21.93 46.11 3.43
CA ASP A 172 -22.46 46.78 2.25
C ASP A 172 -23.38 45.88 1.41
N PHE A 173 -23.02 44.59 1.28
CA PHE A 173 -23.84 43.60 0.61
C PHE A 173 -25.23 43.47 1.22
N LEU A 174 -25.33 43.62 2.55
CA LEU A 174 -26.56 43.41 3.32
C LEU A 174 -27.51 44.62 3.31
N LYS A 175 -27.06 45.81 2.88
CA LYS A 175 -27.84 47.06 2.94
C LYS A 175 -29.22 46.98 2.24
N LYS A 176 -29.36 46.09 1.26
CA LYS A 176 -30.63 45.88 0.53
C LYS A 176 -31.62 44.99 1.26
N TYR A 177 -31.18 44.34 2.33
CA TYR A 177 -32.03 43.42 3.07
C TYR A 177 -32.46 44.03 4.43
N LYS A 178 -33.64 43.67 4.89
CA LYS A 178 -34.16 44.06 6.21
C LYS A 178 -34.04 42.93 7.21
N LYS A 179 -34.17 41.70 6.74
CA LYS A 179 -34.18 40.51 7.60
C LYS A 179 -33.23 39.44 7.07
N LEU A 180 -32.52 38.78 7.98
CA LEU A 180 -31.64 37.64 7.74
C LEU A 180 -32.28 36.39 8.36
N VAL A 181 -32.48 35.35 7.57
CA VAL A 181 -33.06 34.08 8.01
C VAL A 181 -31.99 32.99 7.87
N PHE A 182 -31.51 32.51 8.97
CA PHE A 182 -30.60 31.35 9.01
C PHE A 182 -31.44 30.08 9.10
N PHE A 183 -31.43 29.33 7.98
CA PHE A 183 -32.31 28.18 7.83
C PHE A 183 -31.52 26.89 7.98
N ASP A 184 -31.79 26.14 9.06
CA ASP A 184 -31.22 24.83 9.37
C ASP A 184 -29.68 24.79 9.42
N ILE A 185 -29.11 25.84 9.98
CA ILE A 185 -27.66 25.92 10.23
C ILE A 185 -27.42 25.67 11.70
N VAL A 186 -26.60 24.66 12.02
CA VAL A 186 -26.23 24.26 13.39
C VAL A 186 -24.73 24.29 13.62
N ASP A 187 -23.96 24.47 12.56
CA ASP A 187 -22.51 24.50 12.56
C ASP A 187 -22.02 25.93 12.21
N PHE A 188 -21.48 26.63 13.19
CA PHE A 188 -21.04 28.00 13.05
C PHE A 188 -19.53 28.12 13.29
N PRO A 189 -18.81 28.99 12.53
CA PRO A 189 -17.39 29.22 12.75
C PRO A 189 -17.13 29.92 14.09
N TYR A 190 -15.89 29.81 14.54
CA TYR A 190 -15.41 30.50 15.75
C TYR A 190 -15.80 31.99 15.75
N ASN A 191 -16.24 32.49 16.90
CA ASN A 191 -16.66 33.88 17.08
C ASN A 191 -17.92 34.35 16.31
N PHE A 192 -18.67 33.47 15.64
CA PHE A 192 -19.87 33.88 14.90
C PHE A 192 -20.92 34.51 15.81
N SER A 193 -20.99 34.15 17.08
CA SER A 193 -21.83 34.79 18.07
C SER A 193 -21.56 36.31 18.19
N LYS A 194 -20.29 36.74 18.12
CA LYS A 194 -19.92 38.17 18.13
C LYS A 194 -20.35 38.88 16.85
N ILE A 195 -20.30 38.21 15.71
CA ILE A 195 -20.77 38.73 14.43
C ILE A 195 -22.27 38.88 14.46
N LEU A 196 -22.97 37.89 15.02
CA LEU A 196 -24.41 37.92 15.18
C LEU A 196 -24.89 39.11 16.08
N GLU A 197 -24.12 39.42 17.15
CA GLU A 197 -24.36 40.59 17.97
C GLU A 197 -24.24 41.91 17.19
N ILE A 198 -23.33 41.98 16.22
CA ILE A 198 -23.23 43.15 15.33
C ILE A 198 -24.40 43.18 14.35
N LEU A 199 -24.74 42.06 13.70
CA LEU A 199 -25.80 41.97 12.71
C LEU A 199 -27.17 42.34 13.28
N LYS A 200 -27.51 41.90 14.52
CA LYS A 200 -28.77 42.20 15.15
C LYS A 200 -29.01 43.70 15.40
N ASN A 201 -27.96 44.51 15.43
CA ASN A 201 -28.15 45.95 15.56
C ASN A 201 -28.72 46.61 14.31
N TYR A 202 -28.52 45.99 13.17
CA TYR A 202 -28.93 46.54 11.87
C TYR A 202 -30.11 45.78 11.23
N TYR A 203 -30.19 44.44 11.46
CA TYR A 203 -31.11 43.54 10.78
C TYR A 203 -32.03 42.82 11.77
N ASP A 204 -33.21 42.43 11.34
CA ASP A 204 -33.97 41.42 12.01
C ASP A 204 -33.38 40.05 11.71
N VAL A 205 -33.06 39.27 12.75
CA VAL A 205 -32.40 37.97 12.58
C VAL A 205 -33.37 36.88 13.06
N GLU A 206 -33.54 35.85 12.24
CA GLU A 206 -34.36 34.69 12.60
C GLU A 206 -33.58 33.41 12.29
N PHE A 207 -33.60 32.48 13.25
CA PHE A 207 -33.13 31.11 13.08
C PHE A 207 -34.35 30.21 12.92
N ILE A 208 -34.34 29.36 11.88
CA ILE A 208 -35.35 28.31 11.69
C ILE A 208 -34.60 26.99 11.76
N LEU A 209 -34.87 26.18 12.80
CA LEU A 209 -34.13 24.97 13.11
C LEU A 209 -35.10 23.78 13.21
N GLN A 210 -34.74 22.62 12.70
CA GLN A 210 -35.58 21.41 12.77
C GLN A 210 -35.17 20.57 13.99
N MET A 211 -35.57 20.99 15.17
CA MET A 211 -35.26 20.34 16.45
C MET A 211 -36.20 20.83 17.56
N GLU A 212 -36.07 20.26 18.74
CA GLU A 212 -36.69 20.81 19.93
C GLU A 212 -35.92 22.00 20.50
N ASP A 213 -36.60 22.99 21.07
CA ASP A 213 -35.96 24.21 21.62
C ASP A 213 -34.82 23.88 22.62
N LYS A 214 -35.02 22.90 23.51
CA LYS A 214 -34.04 22.49 24.51
C LYS A 214 -32.76 21.91 23.93
N ASP A 215 -32.76 21.54 22.65
CA ASP A 215 -31.59 20.87 22.00
C ASP A 215 -30.55 21.86 21.49
N PHE A 216 -30.89 23.15 21.36
CA PHE A 216 -30.01 24.20 20.87
C PHE A 216 -29.66 25.22 21.96
N ASN A 217 -28.37 25.50 22.10
CA ASN A 217 -27.86 26.57 22.96
C ASN A 217 -27.78 27.88 22.19
N ARG A 218 -28.70 28.79 22.46
CA ARG A 218 -28.84 30.09 21.77
C ARG A 218 -27.63 31.01 22.02
N ASP A 219 -27.04 30.96 23.24
CA ASP A 219 -25.93 31.84 23.61
C ASP A 219 -24.61 31.40 22.95
N LYS A 220 -24.40 30.09 22.87
CA LYS A 220 -23.18 29.50 22.28
C LYS A 220 -23.33 29.14 20.79
N LEU A 221 -24.52 29.22 20.24
CA LEU A 221 -24.88 28.77 18.87
C LEU A 221 -24.44 27.32 18.60
N LYS A 222 -24.65 26.43 19.55
CA LYS A 222 -24.24 25.02 19.51
C LYS A 222 -25.37 24.09 19.89
N LEU A 223 -25.28 22.85 19.46
CA LEU A 223 -26.17 21.78 19.93
C LEU A 223 -25.83 21.42 21.40
N ASN A 224 -26.83 21.30 22.26
CA ASN A 224 -26.68 20.73 23.59
C ASN A 224 -26.82 19.20 23.55
N LYS A 225 -27.75 18.74 22.74
CA LYS A 225 -28.09 17.33 22.52
C LYS A 225 -28.95 17.22 21.26
N VAL A 226 -29.26 16.00 20.86
CA VAL A 226 -30.16 15.68 19.76
C VAL A 226 -31.23 14.75 20.31
N SER A 227 -32.46 15.25 20.48
CA SER A 227 -33.59 14.50 21.04
C SER A 227 -34.33 13.74 19.93
N LEU A 228 -34.66 12.47 20.20
CA LEU A 228 -35.52 11.67 19.34
C LEU A 228 -36.98 11.97 19.64
N VAL A 229 -37.79 12.15 18.58
CA VAL A 229 -39.22 12.48 18.68
C VAL A 229 -40.06 11.21 18.88
N ASP A 230 -41.28 11.40 19.43
CA ASP A 230 -42.25 10.31 19.50
C ASP A 230 -42.88 10.08 18.12
N LYS A 231 -42.45 9.02 17.46
CA LYS A 231 -42.93 8.60 16.15
C LYS A 231 -42.99 7.07 16.12
N LYS A 232 -43.90 6.52 15.33
CA LYS A 232 -43.88 5.09 15.01
C LYS A 232 -42.91 4.88 13.82
N MET A 233 -41.87 4.11 14.05
CA MET A 233 -40.87 3.77 13.03
C MET A 233 -40.64 2.27 13.05
N ASP A 234 -40.58 1.66 11.87
CA ASP A 234 -40.26 0.22 11.71
C ASP A 234 -38.81 0.05 11.30
N ILE A 235 -38.00 -0.49 12.21
CA ILE A 235 -36.55 -0.69 12.00
C ILE A 235 -36.27 -2.18 11.92
N GLU A 236 -35.63 -2.61 10.83
CA GLU A 236 -35.08 -3.93 10.69
C GLU A 236 -33.52 -3.87 10.76
N LEU A 237 -32.90 -4.75 11.54
CA LEU A 237 -31.45 -4.83 11.68
C LEU A 237 -30.92 -6.07 10.98
N ALA A 238 -29.94 -5.88 10.11
CA ALA A 238 -29.26 -6.94 9.40
C ALA A 238 -27.76 -6.89 9.71
N LYS A 239 -27.23 -8.00 10.27
CA LYS A 239 -25.80 -8.17 10.52
C LYS A 239 -25.18 -8.92 9.35
N TYR A 240 -23.98 -8.51 8.92
CA TYR A 240 -23.19 -9.25 7.97
C TYR A 240 -21.73 -9.32 8.42
N SER A 241 -21.03 -10.36 8.02
CA SER A 241 -19.61 -10.60 8.37
C SER A 241 -18.65 -10.21 7.25
N ASN A 242 -19.13 -10.16 6.01
CA ASN A 242 -18.36 -9.81 4.82
C ASN A 242 -19.26 -9.22 3.73
N GLU A 243 -18.65 -8.57 2.75
CA GLU A 243 -19.37 -7.88 1.67
C GLU A 243 -20.23 -8.81 0.80
N LEU A 244 -19.81 -10.06 0.59
CA LEU A 244 -20.61 -11.02 -0.20
C LEU A 244 -21.92 -11.34 0.49
N GLU A 245 -21.91 -11.48 1.80
CA GLU A 245 -23.12 -11.67 2.61
C GLU A 245 -24.03 -10.44 2.52
N LEU A 246 -23.51 -9.22 2.66
CA LEU A 246 -24.24 -7.98 2.47
C LEU A 246 -24.94 -7.94 1.12
N TYR A 247 -24.23 -8.20 0.04
CA TYR A 247 -24.78 -8.12 -1.31
C TYR A 247 -25.85 -9.18 -1.58
N THR A 248 -25.68 -10.36 -1.01
CA THR A 248 -26.70 -11.41 -1.10
C THR A 248 -27.97 -10.98 -0.40
N MET A 249 -27.86 -10.39 0.79
CA MET A 249 -29.00 -9.86 1.53
C MET A 249 -29.73 -8.77 0.74
N ILE A 250 -28.98 -7.85 0.12
CA ILE A 250 -29.53 -6.75 -0.68
C ILE A 250 -30.20 -7.28 -1.95
N LEU A 251 -29.59 -8.25 -2.63
CA LEU A 251 -30.14 -8.84 -3.86
C LEU A 251 -31.37 -9.68 -3.61
N SER A 252 -31.49 -10.30 -2.43
CA SER A 252 -32.68 -11.08 -2.04
C SER A 252 -33.89 -10.21 -1.75
N ARG A 253 -33.72 -8.89 -1.63
CA ARG A 253 -34.78 -7.92 -1.34
C ARG A 253 -34.71 -6.75 -2.32
N GLN A 254 -35.86 -6.18 -2.65
CA GLN A 254 -35.95 -4.98 -3.46
C GLN A 254 -36.20 -3.78 -2.56
N TYR A 255 -35.37 -2.77 -2.66
CA TYR A 255 -35.54 -1.50 -1.99
C TYR A 255 -35.70 -0.37 -3.01
N ASP A 256 -36.49 0.63 -2.65
CA ASP A 256 -36.68 1.79 -3.51
C ASP A 256 -35.50 2.76 -3.44
N ASN A 257 -34.79 2.77 -2.30
CA ASN A 257 -33.61 3.60 -2.13
C ASN A 257 -32.55 2.90 -1.27
N TYR A 258 -31.30 3.17 -1.62
CA TYR A 258 -30.14 2.71 -0.90
C TYR A 258 -29.35 3.90 -0.39
N TYR A 259 -29.07 3.91 0.90
CA TYR A 259 -28.30 4.95 1.58
C TYR A 259 -27.03 4.40 2.20
N THR A 260 -26.00 5.24 2.29
CA THR A 260 -24.79 4.98 3.05
C THR A 260 -24.38 6.18 3.86
N THR A 261 -23.68 5.97 4.95
CA THR A 261 -23.02 7.04 5.74
C THR A 261 -21.55 7.20 5.38
N ASP A 262 -20.96 6.22 4.67
CA ASP A 262 -19.58 6.26 4.20
C ASP A 262 -19.53 6.24 2.66
N ALA A 263 -19.33 7.44 2.09
CA ALA A 263 -19.22 7.62 0.64
C ALA A 263 -17.93 7.01 0.02
N ASN A 264 -16.96 6.66 0.86
CA ASN A 264 -15.66 6.17 0.40
C ASN A 264 -15.58 4.63 0.41
N LYS A 265 -16.64 3.93 0.84
CA LYS A 265 -16.66 2.47 0.77
C LYS A 265 -16.73 2.02 -0.68
N GLU A 266 -15.73 1.28 -1.11
CA GLU A 266 -15.68 0.67 -2.43
C GLU A 266 -16.73 -0.44 -2.54
N ASP A 267 -17.52 -0.38 -3.58
CA ASP A 267 -18.38 -1.49 -4.01
C ASP A 267 -17.58 -2.42 -4.94
N ARG A 268 -16.94 -3.44 -4.37
CA ARG A 268 -16.10 -4.40 -5.11
C ARG A 268 -16.86 -5.18 -6.18
N TYR A 269 -18.16 -5.37 -5.99
CA TYR A 269 -18.99 -6.18 -6.89
C TYR A 269 -19.87 -5.36 -7.81
N SER A 270 -19.78 -4.04 -7.74
CA SER A 270 -20.51 -3.09 -8.59
C SER A 270 -22.03 -3.32 -8.62
N ILE A 271 -22.60 -3.76 -7.49
CA ILE A 271 -24.04 -3.99 -7.33
C ILE A 271 -24.80 -2.66 -7.36
N PHE A 272 -24.19 -1.64 -6.77
CA PHE A 272 -24.73 -0.30 -6.81
C PHE A 272 -24.29 0.42 -8.08
N THR A 273 -25.19 1.15 -8.71
CA THR A 273 -24.79 2.07 -9.75
C THR A 273 -23.91 3.17 -9.14
N LYS A 274 -22.68 3.26 -9.60
CA LYS A 274 -21.79 4.35 -9.21
C LYS A 274 -22.45 5.67 -9.58
N SER A 275 -22.35 6.65 -8.69
CA SER A 275 -22.68 8.03 -9.04
C SER A 275 -21.83 8.44 -10.26
N ASN A 276 -22.34 9.37 -11.11
CA ASN A 276 -21.54 9.92 -12.21
C ASN A 276 -20.33 10.73 -11.73
N LYS A 277 -20.07 10.74 -10.44
CA LYS A 277 -18.94 11.40 -9.80
C LYS A 277 -17.83 10.39 -9.61
N TYR A 278 -16.73 10.59 -10.32
CA TYR A 278 -15.49 9.85 -10.16
C TYR A 278 -14.46 10.77 -9.52
N TYR A 279 -13.49 10.17 -8.89
CA TYR A 279 -12.32 10.91 -8.43
C TYR A 279 -11.21 10.78 -9.46
N LEU A 280 -10.36 11.78 -9.56
CA LEU A 280 -9.23 11.75 -10.48
C LEU A 280 -8.28 10.58 -10.17
N ASN A 281 -8.20 10.16 -8.92
CA ASN A 281 -7.44 8.98 -8.48
C ASN A 281 -7.95 7.65 -9.05
N ASP A 282 -9.17 7.61 -9.61
CA ASP A 282 -9.73 6.43 -10.27
C ASP A 282 -9.32 6.35 -11.76
N THR A 283 -8.64 7.38 -12.28
CA THR A 283 -8.25 7.43 -13.71
C THR A 283 -6.93 6.71 -13.97
N LYS A 284 -6.78 6.18 -15.18
CA LYS A 284 -5.51 5.61 -15.67
C LYS A 284 -4.38 6.62 -15.62
N PHE A 285 -4.64 7.89 -15.97
CA PHE A 285 -3.66 8.96 -15.90
C PHE A 285 -3.07 9.10 -14.48
N TYR A 286 -3.94 9.22 -13.48
CA TYR A 286 -3.50 9.32 -12.09
C TYR A 286 -2.62 8.14 -11.68
N LYS A 287 -3.04 6.91 -12.01
CA LYS A 287 -2.29 5.69 -11.65
C LYS A 287 -0.91 5.63 -12.29
N ILE A 288 -0.76 6.14 -13.50
CA ILE A 288 0.54 6.22 -14.17
C ILE A 288 1.43 7.27 -13.50
N ILE A 289 0.90 8.47 -13.21
CA ILE A 289 1.66 9.52 -12.52
C ILE A 289 2.06 9.07 -11.10
N GLU A 290 1.14 8.40 -10.37
CA GLU A 290 1.41 7.80 -9.05
C GLU A 290 2.55 6.78 -9.12
N THR A 291 2.55 5.93 -10.14
CA THR A 291 3.61 4.95 -10.37
C THR A 291 4.97 5.62 -10.54
N TYR A 292 5.06 6.65 -11.38
CA TYR A 292 6.31 7.40 -11.56
C TYR A 292 6.76 8.09 -10.28
N LEU A 293 5.86 8.65 -9.51
CA LEU A 293 6.20 9.27 -8.23
C LEU A 293 6.75 8.24 -7.23
N ASN A 294 6.13 7.05 -7.16
CA ASN A 294 6.61 5.97 -6.29
C ASN A 294 8.00 5.48 -6.71
N LEU A 295 8.24 5.33 -8.01
CA LEU A 295 9.56 4.97 -8.53
C LEU A 295 10.60 6.04 -8.20
N LEU A 296 10.31 7.33 -8.41
CA LEU A 296 11.19 8.45 -8.05
C LEU A 296 11.55 8.46 -6.55
N ASN A 297 10.58 8.13 -5.69
CA ASN A 297 10.82 8.07 -4.25
C ASN A 297 11.69 6.88 -3.84
N GLY A 298 11.71 5.83 -4.64
CA GLY A 298 12.51 4.63 -4.42
C GLY A 298 13.96 4.70 -4.93
N ILE A 299 14.34 5.75 -5.67
CA ILE A 299 15.69 5.87 -6.23
C ILE A 299 16.68 6.28 -5.13
N ASP A 300 17.74 5.50 -4.97
CA ASP A 300 18.89 5.85 -4.13
C ASP A 300 19.92 6.67 -4.90
N HIS A 301 19.82 8.00 -4.80
CA HIS A 301 20.75 8.92 -5.48
C HIS A 301 22.18 8.84 -4.95
N LYS A 302 22.40 8.31 -3.75
CA LYS A 302 23.77 8.15 -3.19
C LYS A 302 24.50 6.99 -3.84
N ASN A 303 23.78 5.97 -4.29
CA ASN A 303 24.30 4.73 -4.87
C ASN A 303 24.00 4.60 -6.37
N LYS A 304 24.32 5.63 -7.15
CA LYS A 304 24.27 5.58 -8.63
C LYS A 304 22.89 5.22 -9.21
N ASN A 305 21.85 5.82 -8.69
CA ASN A 305 20.48 5.61 -9.20
C ASN A 305 20.01 4.14 -9.15
N LEU A 306 20.33 3.46 -8.08
CA LEU A 306 19.77 2.13 -7.81
C LEU A 306 18.36 2.27 -7.29
N ILE A 307 17.48 1.36 -7.69
CA ILE A 307 16.11 1.26 -7.21
C ILE A 307 15.81 -0.17 -6.74
N ASP A 308 15.01 -0.31 -5.69
CA ASP A 308 14.57 -1.61 -5.19
C ASP A 308 13.69 -2.32 -6.23
N ILE A 309 14.08 -3.54 -6.62
CA ILE A 309 13.38 -4.31 -7.67
C ILE A 309 11.95 -4.70 -7.26
N PHE A 310 11.68 -4.91 -5.96
CA PHE A 310 10.33 -5.18 -5.48
C PHE A 310 9.45 -3.95 -5.64
N LEU A 311 9.97 -2.77 -5.33
CA LEU A 311 9.26 -1.52 -5.56
C LEU A 311 8.94 -1.32 -7.05
N VAL A 312 9.90 -1.60 -7.94
CA VAL A 312 9.67 -1.54 -9.39
C VAL A 312 8.55 -2.50 -9.78
N LYS A 313 8.66 -3.77 -9.38
CA LYS A 313 7.67 -4.80 -9.68
C LYS A 313 6.27 -4.44 -9.19
N GLU A 314 6.12 -4.02 -7.93
CA GLU A 314 4.82 -3.67 -7.35
C GLU A 314 4.15 -2.49 -8.08
N ASN A 315 4.95 -1.54 -8.58
CA ASN A 315 4.43 -0.33 -9.19
C ASN A 315 4.17 -0.48 -10.69
N ILE A 316 5.05 -1.10 -11.48
CA ILE A 316 4.88 -1.16 -12.94
C ILE A 316 3.84 -2.21 -13.40
N PHE A 317 3.52 -3.22 -12.57
CA PHE A 317 2.54 -4.25 -12.92
C PHE A 317 1.12 -3.94 -12.42
N ASN A 318 0.77 -2.65 -12.22
CA ASN A 318 -0.63 -2.27 -12.10
C ASN A 318 -1.30 -2.21 -13.49
N SER A 319 -2.62 -2.43 -13.54
CA SER A 319 -3.36 -2.58 -14.79
C SER A 319 -3.21 -1.41 -15.77
N ALA A 320 -3.23 -0.17 -15.27
CA ALA A 320 -3.13 1.03 -16.11
C ALA A 320 -1.73 1.16 -16.74
N PHE A 321 -0.69 0.91 -15.96
CA PHE A 321 0.70 1.00 -16.40
C PHE A 321 1.06 -0.14 -17.36
N MET A 322 0.62 -1.37 -17.06
CA MET A 322 0.77 -2.52 -17.95
C MET A 322 0.12 -2.26 -19.32
N GLU A 323 -1.10 -1.76 -19.34
CA GLU A 323 -1.83 -1.49 -20.59
C GLU A 323 -1.15 -0.38 -21.40
N PHE A 324 -0.68 0.69 -20.76
CA PHE A 324 -0.03 1.82 -21.44
C PHE A 324 1.30 1.42 -22.07
N TYR A 325 2.15 0.67 -21.35
CA TYR A 325 3.47 0.24 -21.84
C TYR A 325 3.46 -1.13 -22.53
N GLY A 326 2.29 -1.77 -22.63
CA GLY A 326 2.16 -3.10 -23.23
C GLY A 326 2.88 -4.19 -22.46
N LEU A 327 2.98 -4.06 -21.11
CA LEU A 327 3.54 -5.09 -20.25
C LEU A 327 2.55 -6.25 -20.09
N ASP A 328 3.06 -7.47 -19.99
CA ASP A 328 2.24 -8.66 -19.86
C ASP A 328 2.73 -9.62 -18.74
N VAL A 329 2.12 -10.80 -18.67
CA VAL A 329 2.45 -11.81 -17.64
C VAL A 329 3.85 -12.41 -17.86
N GLU A 330 4.34 -12.49 -19.09
CA GLU A 330 5.68 -13.00 -19.37
C GLU A 330 6.74 -11.98 -18.91
N ASP A 331 6.48 -10.68 -19.09
CA ASP A 331 7.32 -9.61 -18.52
C ASP A 331 7.41 -9.73 -17.00
N TYR A 332 6.27 -9.97 -16.33
CA TYR A 332 6.24 -10.22 -14.89
C TYR A 332 7.11 -11.41 -14.47
N LYS A 333 7.05 -12.53 -15.21
CA LYS A 333 7.89 -13.70 -14.94
C LYS A 333 9.39 -13.42 -15.09
N CYS A 334 9.78 -12.52 -15.96
CA CYS A 334 11.18 -12.08 -16.08
C CYS A 334 11.67 -11.39 -14.81
N PHE A 335 10.85 -10.51 -14.22
CA PHE A 335 11.18 -9.91 -12.91
C PHE A 335 11.28 -10.96 -11.81
N GLU A 336 10.41 -11.96 -11.79
CA GLU A 336 10.49 -13.08 -10.84
C GLU A 336 11.80 -13.86 -10.98
N LYS A 337 12.32 -14.05 -12.20
CA LYS A 337 13.63 -14.68 -12.42
C LYS A 337 14.77 -13.86 -11.79
N ILE A 338 14.72 -12.53 -11.89
CA ILE A 338 15.74 -11.66 -11.27
C ILE A 338 15.66 -11.75 -9.75
N ILE A 339 14.44 -11.67 -9.20
CA ILE A 339 14.18 -11.78 -7.76
C ILE A 339 14.61 -13.15 -7.21
N SER A 340 14.32 -14.24 -7.92
CA SER A 340 14.71 -15.61 -7.53
C SER A 340 16.24 -15.82 -7.46
N ARG A 341 17.01 -14.92 -8.05
CA ARG A 341 18.48 -14.86 -7.98
C ARG A 341 18.97 -13.93 -6.86
N ASP A 342 18.09 -13.56 -5.93
CA ASP A 342 18.34 -12.70 -4.76
C ASP A 342 18.77 -11.26 -5.09
N TYR A 343 18.56 -10.77 -6.31
CA TYR A 343 18.80 -9.36 -6.63
C TYR A 343 17.76 -8.49 -5.91
N ARG A 344 18.25 -7.49 -5.17
CA ARG A 344 17.44 -6.53 -4.44
C ARG A 344 17.35 -5.20 -5.16
N TYR A 345 18.41 -4.79 -5.81
CA TYR A 345 18.50 -3.50 -6.49
C TYR A 345 18.76 -3.67 -7.97
N ILE A 346 18.17 -2.78 -8.75
CA ILE A 346 18.32 -2.69 -10.18
C ILE A 346 18.78 -1.28 -10.54
N SER A 347 19.68 -1.16 -11.50
CA SER A 347 20.10 0.13 -12.03
C SER A 347 19.12 0.67 -13.05
N LEU A 348 18.90 2.00 -13.07
CA LEU A 348 18.12 2.64 -14.11
C LEU A 348 18.74 2.49 -15.51
N ASN A 349 20.03 2.23 -15.59
CA ASN A 349 20.73 1.88 -16.84
C ASN A 349 20.74 0.38 -17.12
N LEU A 350 19.67 -0.30 -16.84
CA LEU A 350 19.51 -1.76 -16.89
C LEU A 350 20.07 -2.41 -18.18
N LEU A 351 19.87 -1.77 -19.32
CA LEU A 351 20.31 -2.28 -20.62
C LEU A 351 21.81 -2.10 -20.89
N ARG A 352 22.46 -1.20 -20.17
CA ARG A 352 23.89 -0.89 -20.32
C ARG A 352 24.76 -1.68 -19.34
N GLU A 353 24.14 -2.34 -18.35
CA GLU A 353 24.85 -3.11 -17.35
C GLU A 353 24.81 -4.61 -17.69
N ASP A 354 25.98 -5.20 -17.93
CA ASP A 354 26.11 -6.65 -18.23
C ASP A 354 25.50 -7.55 -17.15
N TYR A 355 25.28 -7.02 -15.95
CA TYR A 355 24.75 -7.75 -14.81
C TYR A 355 23.34 -8.30 -15.02
N TYR A 356 22.46 -7.53 -15.68
CA TYR A 356 21.06 -7.92 -15.87
C TYR A 356 20.76 -8.36 -17.29
N SER A 357 21.64 -8.05 -18.23
CA SER A 357 21.44 -8.31 -19.66
C SER A 357 21.14 -9.78 -19.95
N HIS A 358 21.77 -10.71 -19.21
CA HIS A 358 21.55 -12.14 -19.40
C HIS A 358 20.17 -12.63 -18.91
N PHE A 359 19.48 -11.92 -18.00
CA PHE A 359 18.12 -12.27 -17.58
C PHE A 359 17.07 -11.77 -18.57
N LEU A 360 17.41 -10.72 -19.31
CA LEU A 360 16.53 -10.05 -20.27
C LEU A 360 16.86 -10.46 -21.71
N ASN A 361 17.93 -11.25 -21.94
CA ASN A 361 18.43 -11.58 -23.27
C ASN A 361 17.45 -12.32 -24.17
N ASP A 362 16.51 -13.05 -23.58
CA ASP A 362 15.52 -13.80 -24.33
C ASP A 362 14.31 -12.95 -24.74
N ASP A 363 14.22 -11.71 -24.22
CA ASP A 363 13.10 -10.81 -24.50
C ASP A 363 13.56 -9.39 -24.83
N GLU A 364 13.90 -9.17 -26.11
CA GLU A 364 14.23 -7.82 -26.62
C GLU A 364 13.06 -6.82 -26.40
N ASN A 365 11.83 -7.32 -26.38
CA ASN A 365 10.63 -6.51 -26.25
C ASN A 365 10.52 -5.90 -24.83
N LEU A 366 10.78 -6.70 -23.80
CA LEU A 366 10.81 -6.20 -22.41
C LEU A 366 11.91 -5.15 -22.21
N LYS A 367 13.08 -5.32 -22.84
CA LYS A 367 14.18 -4.33 -22.79
C LYS A 367 13.74 -2.98 -23.33
N ILE A 368 13.04 -2.96 -24.46
CA ILE A 368 12.54 -1.73 -25.08
C ILE A 368 11.54 -1.03 -24.15
N LYS A 369 10.59 -1.82 -23.58
CA LYS A 369 9.58 -1.29 -22.65
C LYS A 369 10.21 -0.68 -21.40
N LEU A 370 11.14 -1.41 -20.77
CA LEU A 370 11.85 -0.92 -19.55
C LEU A 370 12.71 0.31 -19.85
N ASN A 371 13.38 0.33 -21.01
CA ASN A 371 14.16 1.50 -21.40
C ASN A 371 13.27 2.73 -21.54
N LEU A 372 12.12 2.61 -22.20
CA LEU A 372 11.16 3.71 -22.32
C LEU A 372 10.65 4.19 -20.96
N ILE A 373 10.33 3.26 -20.05
CA ILE A 373 9.88 3.59 -18.69
C ILE A 373 10.96 4.37 -17.92
N PHE A 374 12.21 3.90 -17.95
CA PHE A 374 13.29 4.53 -17.21
C PHE A 374 13.80 5.83 -17.88
N GLU A 375 13.77 5.95 -19.20
CA GLU A 375 14.04 7.22 -19.88
C GLU A 375 13.00 8.28 -19.53
N THR A 376 11.72 7.90 -19.47
CA THR A 376 10.65 8.78 -19.00
C THR A 376 10.90 9.21 -17.55
N LEU A 377 11.31 8.27 -16.68
CA LEU A 377 11.63 8.55 -15.29
C LEU A 377 12.80 9.54 -15.16
N ASP A 378 13.89 9.31 -15.89
CA ASP A 378 15.07 10.21 -15.92
C ASP A 378 14.72 11.61 -16.45
N SER A 379 13.75 11.71 -17.38
CA SER A 379 13.36 13.00 -17.94
C SER A 379 12.64 13.91 -16.94
N ILE A 380 12.11 13.35 -15.83
CA ILE A 380 11.53 14.14 -14.75
C ILE A 380 12.59 15.03 -14.07
N ASP A 381 13.83 14.57 -13.96
CA ASP A 381 14.92 15.36 -13.37
C ASP A 381 15.26 16.63 -14.20
N ASN A 382 14.87 16.67 -15.47
CA ASN A 382 15.07 17.81 -16.35
C ASN A 382 14.00 18.91 -16.22
N ILE A 383 12.95 18.69 -15.41
CA ILE A 383 11.88 19.65 -15.16
C ILE A 383 12.38 20.72 -14.20
N ASN A 384 12.44 21.99 -14.66
CA ASN A 384 12.89 23.11 -13.85
C ASN A 384 11.76 24.13 -13.54
N ASN A 385 10.68 24.09 -14.31
CA ASN A 385 9.54 24.99 -14.20
C ASN A 385 8.25 24.30 -14.69
N ILE A 386 7.13 25.00 -14.63
CA ILE A 386 5.83 24.44 -15.04
C ILE A 386 5.70 24.26 -16.55
N ASP A 387 6.38 25.07 -17.35
CA ASP A 387 6.39 24.90 -18.81
C ASP A 387 7.17 23.63 -19.22
N ASP A 388 8.27 23.33 -18.53
CA ASP A 388 8.99 22.06 -18.70
C ASP A 388 8.10 20.87 -18.29
N LEU A 389 7.36 20.98 -17.17
CA LEU A 389 6.40 19.95 -16.74
C LEU A 389 5.31 19.76 -17.81
N ASN A 390 4.74 20.84 -18.34
CA ASN A 390 3.74 20.76 -19.42
C ASN A 390 4.32 20.08 -20.67
N SER A 391 5.53 20.44 -21.05
CA SER A 391 6.23 19.82 -22.18
C SER A 391 6.49 18.33 -21.94
N PHE A 392 6.89 17.97 -20.72
CA PHE A 392 7.07 16.59 -20.29
C PHE A 392 5.76 15.78 -20.41
N LEU A 393 4.65 16.33 -19.91
CA LEU A 393 3.34 15.66 -19.98
C LEU A 393 2.88 15.48 -21.43
N CYS A 394 3.03 16.52 -22.26
CA CYS A 394 2.66 16.46 -23.66
C CYS A 394 3.51 15.45 -24.44
N THR A 395 4.81 15.38 -24.18
CA THR A 395 5.74 14.50 -24.92
C THR A 395 5.53 13.04 -24.54
N ASN A 396 5.33 12.73 -23.26
CA ASN A 396 5.31 11.36 -22.78
C ASN A 396 3.91 10.74 -22.66
N PHE A 397 2.86 11.56 -22.48
CA PHE A 397 1.51 11.03 -22.21
C PHE A 397 0.43 11.52 -23.17
N PHE A 398 0.66 12.59 -23.90
CA PHE A 398 -0.32 13.18 -24.83
C PHE A 398 0.27 13.42 -26.23
N SER A 399 1.28 12.63 -26.61
CA SER A 399 2.00 12.78 -27.86
C SER A 399 1.20 12.37 -29.09
N SER A 400 0.29 11.44 -28.94
CA SER A 400 -0.51 10.91 -30.04
C SER A 400 -2.00 10.90 -29.70
N LYS A 401 -2.85 10.78 -30.73
CA LYS A 401 -4.29 10.62 -30.53
C LYS A 401 -4.61 9.33 -29.77
N THR A 402 -3.84 8.27 -29.98
CA THR A 402 -4.01 7.00 -29.27
C THR A 402 -3.74 7.15 -27.77
N ASP A 403 -2.74 7.92 -27.37
CA ASP A 403 -2.44 8.19 -25.95
C ASP A 403 -3.55 9.01 -25.31
N ILE A 404 -4.03 10.04 -26.03
CA ILE A 404 -5.16 10.86 -25.56
C ILE A 404 -6.41 9.99 -25.40
N ASP A 405 -6.76 9.18 -26.40
CA ASP A 405 -7.92 8.28 -26.35
C ASP A 405 -7.79 7.26 -25.21
N PHE A 406 -6.57 6.78 -24.91
CA PHE A 406 -6.29 5.87 -23.79
C PHE A 406 -6.63 6.50 -22.44
N PHE A 407 -6.22 7.74 -22.20
CA PHE A 407 -6.48 8.43 -20.94
C PHE A 407 -7.91 8.96 -20.81
N MET A 408 -8.50 9.36 -21.91
CA MET A 408 -9.85 9.94 -21.93
C MET A 408 -10.95 8.87 -21.85
N GLU A 409 -10.72 7.64 -22.33
CA GLU A 409 -11.63 6.48 -22.31
C GLU A 409 -13.10 6.78 -22.68
N ASN A 410 -13.37 7.83 -23.47
CA ASN A 410 -14.71 8.37 -23.77
C ASN A 410 -15.58 8.71 -22.52
N LYS A 411 -15.02 8.67 -21.32
CA LYS A 411 -15.74 8.86 -20.07
C LYS A 411 -15.43 10.17 -19.36
N PHE A 412 -14.26 10.78 -19.65
CA PHE A 412 -13.74 11.91 -18.89
C PHE A 412 -13.31 13.08 -19.78
N ASP A 413 -14.25 13.63 -20.57
CA ASP A 413 -13.94 14.77 -21.45
C ASP A 413 -13.33 15.98 -20.70
N SER A 414 -13.52 16.05 -19.39
CA SER A 414 -12.98 17.13 -18.56
C SER A 414 -11.59 16.85 -17.97
N LEU A 415 -11.00 15.66 -18.16
CA LEU A 415 -9.70 15.33 -17.55
C LEU A 415 -8.60 16.27 -18.03
N TYR A 416 -8.53 16.49 -19.34
CA TYR A 416 -7.53 17.36 -19.95
C TYR A 416 -7.66 18.82 -19.47
N ASP A 417 -8.90 19.32 -19.45
CA ASP A 417 -9.19 20.68 -18.94
C ASP A 417 -8.76 20.82 -17.47
N LYS A 418 -8.96 19.78 -16.66
CA LYS A 418 -8.55 19.78 -15.26
C LYS A 418 -7.04 19.75 -15.08
N ILE A 419 -6.32 19.00 -15.90
CA ILE A 419 -4.85 19.01 -15.90
C ILE A 419 -4.33 20.42 -16.26
N TYR A 420 -4.88 21.07 -17.28
CA TYR A 420 -4.53 22.43 -17.63
C TYR A 420 -4.90 23.46 -16.57
N GLU A 421 -6.03 23.28 -15.89
CA GLU A 421 -6.41 24.12 -14.76
C GLU A 421 -5.36 24.05 -13.64
N ILE A 422 -4.86 22.85 -13.32
CA ILE A 422 -3.80 22.64 -12.32
C ILE A 422 -2.50 23.32 -12.77
N LEU A 423 -2.07 23.08 -14.00
CA LEU A 423 -0.86 23.70 -14.53
C LEU A 423 -0.95 25.22 -14.50
N GLY A 424 -2.11 25.79 -14.82
CA GLY A 424 -2.39 27.22 -14.71
C GLY A 424 -2.35 27.73 -13.27
N LEU A 425 -2.90 26.97 -12.32
CA LEU A 425 -2.83 27.29 -10.88
C LEU A 425 -1.38 27.26 -10.38
N LEU A 426 -0.60 26.28 -10.77
CA LEU A 426 0.82 26.17 -10.39
C LEU A 426 1.65 27.30 -11.00
N ASN A 427 1.43 27.58 -12.28
CA ASN A 427 2.12 28.68 -12.98
C ASN A 427 1.81 30.06 -12.36
N SER A 428 0.57 30.27 -11.86
CA SER A 428 0.20 31.52 -11.18
C SER A 428 1.03 31.80 -9.91
N ASN A 429 1.76 30.80 -9.39
CA ASN A 429 2.61 30.98 -8.21
C ASN A 429 3.94 31.67 -8.56
N GLU A 430 4.45 31.55 -9.78
CA GLU A 430 5.69 32.18 -10.22
C GLU A 430 5.61 33.71 -10.17
N ASN A 431 4.41 34.29 -10.16
CA ASN A 431 4.19 35.73 -10.10
C ASN A 431 4.06 36.31 -8.67
N ILE A 432 4.44 35.55 -7.65
CA ILE A 432 4.38 36.01 -6.26
C ILE A 432 5.71 36.63 -5.87
N GLU A 433 5.68 37.83 -5.26
CA GLU A 433 6.87 38.64 -4.94
C GLU A 433 7.92 37.95 -4.08
N PHE A 434 7.55 36.91 -3.30
CA PHE A 434 8.50 36.12 -2.49
C PHE A 434 8.97 34.83 -3.16
N PHE A 435 8.42 34.50 -4.32
CA PHE A 435 8.70 33.27 -5.06
C PHE A 435 9.34 33.65 -6.39
N ASN A 436 10.65 33.57 -6.46
CA ASN A 436 11.37 33.98 -7.68
C ASN A 436 11.25 32.92 -8.78
N SER A 437 11.54 31.67 -8.45
CA SER A 437 11.47 30.54 -9.38
C SER A 437 11.50 29.21 -8.61
N PHE A 438 11.06 28.10 -9.22
CA PHE A 438 11.05 26.81 -8.58
C PHE A 438 12.45 26.28 -8.28
N ASP A 439 13.45 26.56 -9.12
CA ASP A 439 14.83 26.17 -8.89
C ASP A 439 15.44 26.89 -7.69
N SER A 440 15.18 28.20 -7.55
CA SER A 440 15.62 28.95 -6.38
C SER A 440 14.93 28.53 -5.08
N PHE A 441 13.65 28.12 -5.18
CA PHE A 441 12.83 27.69 -4.04
C PHE A 441 13.22 26.31 -3.52
N PHE A 442 13.29 25.31 -4.42
CA PHE A 442 13.60 23.94 -4.04
C PHE A 442 15.09 23.65 -3.85
N LYS A 443 15.97 24.35 -4.57
CA LYS A 443 17.44 24.23 -4.55
C LYS A 443 18.01 22.88 -4.96
N THR A 444 17.34 21.77 -4.64
CA THR A 444 17.75 20.40 -4.94
C THR A 444 16.55 19.56 -5.39
N ASN A 445 16.77 18.55 -6.21
CA ASN A 445 15.72 17.64 -6.71
C ASN A 445 14.51 18.41 -7.29
N ILE A 446 14.79 19.46 -8.08
CA ILE A 446 13.81 20.43 -8.55
C ILE A 446 12.70 19.72 -9.32
N GLY A 447 13.04 18.89 -10.31
CA GLY A 447 12.08 18.17 -11.14
C GLY A 447 11.19 17.23 -10.32
N LYS A 448 11.77 16.42 -9.45
CA LYS A 448 11.02 15.57 -8.52
C LYS A 448 10.06 16.38 -7.65
N ASN A 449 10.48 17.51 -7.12
CA ASN A 449 9.66 18.35 -6.25
C ASN A 449 8.49 19.01 -7.02
N ILE A 450 8.73 19.50 -8.23
CA ILE A 450 7.67 20.04 -9.09
C ILE A 450 6.67 18.94 -9.47
N PHE A 451 7.16 17.75 -9.82
CA PHE A 451 6.32 16.59 -10.12
C PHE A 451 5.49 16.15 -8.92
N THR A 452 6.08 16.09 -7.71
CA THR A 452 5.38 15.80 -6.46
C THR A 452 4.30 16.84 -6.16
N LEU A 453 4.62 18.13 -6.39
CA LEU A 453 3.68 19.22 -6.22
C LEU A 453 2.48 19.06 -7.16
N PHE A 454 2.73 18.80 -8.44
CA PHE A 454 1.68 18.52 -9.41
C PHE A 454 0.79 17.34 -8.99
N PHE A 455 1.39 16.21 -8.58
CA PHE A 455 0.65 15.05 -8.11
C PHE A 455 -0.25 15.36 -6.90
N ASN A 456 0.24 16.13 -5.93
CA ASN A 456 -0.54 16.52 -4.76
C ASN A 456 -1.79 17.36 -5.11
N TYR A 457 -1.74 18.08 -6.23
CA TYR A 457 -2.92 18.78 -6.75
C TYR A 457 -3.92 17.85 -7.45
N LEU A 458 -3.44 16.80 -8.12
CA LEU A 458 -4.30 15.79 -8.73
C LEU A 458 -5.20 15.11 -7.70
N ASN A 459 -4.71 14.87 -6.48
CA ASN A 459 -5.47 14.22 -5.40
C ASN A 459 -6.72 14.97 -4.93
N LYS A 460 -6.86 16.25 -5.26
CA LYS A 460 -7.91 17.13 -4.73
C LYS A 460 -9.04 17.38 -5.72
N ILE A 461 -9.03 16.72 -6.88
CA ILE A 461 -9.95 17.05 -7.97
C ILE A 461 -10.99 15.97 -8.20
N ASP A 462 -12.24 16.40 -8.21
CA ASP A 462 -13.38 15.58 -8.65
C ASP A 462 -13.58 15.73 -10.16
N ILE A 463 -13.80 14.61 -10.84
CA ILE A 463 -14.20 14.56 -12.25
C ILE A 463 -15.55 13.88 -12.40
N TYR A 464 -16.26 14.23 -13.44
CA TYR A 464 -17.60 13.71 -13.71
C TYR A 464 -17.60 12.92 -15.02
N SER A 465 -18.16 11.72 -14.99
CA SER A 465 -18.37 10.92 -16.20
C SER A 465 -19.56 11.45 -17.01
N ILE A 466 -19.44 11.39 -18.33
CA ILE A 466 -20.51 11.76 -19.26
C ILE A 466 -21.50 10.62 -19.44
N GLU A 467 -21.14 9.38 -19.14
CA GLU A 467 -22.08 8.27 -19.22
C GLU A 467 -23.24 8.46 -18.25
N LYS A 468 -24.40 8.79 -18.82
CA LYS A 468 -25.67 8.70 -18.09
C LYS A 468 -25.96 7.21 -17.86
N ASN A 469 -25.70 6.72 -16.67
CA ASN A 469 -26.13 5.38 -16.27
C ASN A 469 -27.65 5.27 -16.46
N GLN A 470 -28.06 4.44 -17.41
CA GLN A 470 -29.48 4.24 -17.77
C GLN A 470 -30.25 3.50 -16.66
N ASN A 471 -29.58 2.84 -15.73
CA ASN A 471 -30.19 2.13 -14.61
C ASN A 471 -30.11 2.96 -13.33
N LYS A 472 -31.14 3.80 -13.11
CA LYS A 472 -31.26 4.61 -11.88
C LYS A 472 -31.71 3.80 -10.63
N ASP A 473 -32.00 2.52 -10.78
CA ASP A 473 -32.78 1.76 -9.78
C ASP A 473 -31.98 1.31 -8.55
N LYS A 474 -30.64 1.41 -8.55
CA LYS A 474 -29.79 0.98 -7.43
C LYS A 474 -28.69 1.99 -7.10
N GLU A 475 -28.95 3.28 -7.21
CA GLU A 475 -27.98 4.31 -6.84
C GLU A 475 -27.78 4.34 -5.33
N LEU A 476 -26.53 4.18 -4.87
CA LEU A 476 -26.15 4.35 -3.47
C LEU A 476 -25.99 5.83 -3.14
N LYS A 477 -26.90 6.35 -2.34
CA LYS A 477 -26.95 7.78 -1.99
C LYS A 477 -26.25 8.02 -0.65
N ASN A 478 -25.35 8.99 -0.62
CA ASN A 478 -24.73 9.39 0.64
C ASN A 478 -25.75 10.15 1.50
N LEU A 479 -26.12 9.57 2.63
CA LEU A 479 -27.11 10.14 3.55
C LEU A 479 -26.68 11.52 4.08
N ASN A 480 -25.38 11.74 4.29
CA ASN A 480 -24.86 13.01 4.80
C ASN A 480 -24.93 14.15 3.78
N LEU A 481 -25.06 13.82 2.48
CA LEU A 481 -25.22 14.80 1.40
C LEU A 481 -26.69 15.09 1.06
N ILE A 482 -27.63 14.36 1.65
CA ILE A 482 -29.06 14.55 1.41
C ILE A 482 -29.60 15.51 2.47
N LYS A 483 -30.10 16.65 2.01
CA LYS A 483 -30.91 17.54 2.82
C LYS A 483 -32.36 17.24 2.51
N TYR A 484 -33.05 16.67 3.48
CA TYR A 484 -34.48 16.41 3.39
C TYR A 484 -34.90 15.46 2.27
N SER A 485 -34.67 14.18 2.46
CA SER A 485 -35.21 13.18 1.58
C SER A 485 -36.77 13.31 1.58
N VAL A 486 -37.25 13.50 0.40
CA VAL A 486 -38.64 13.75 0.11
C VAL A 486 -39.50 12.54 0.49
N LYS A 487 -40.58 12.80 1.17
CA LYS A 487 -41.81 12.01 1.30
C LYS A 487 -41.76 10.52 0.91
N ASN A 488 -42.20 9.70 1.85
CA ASN A 488 -42.67 8.30 1.66
C ASN A 488 -41.64 7.43 0.95
N LEU A 489 -40.45 7.26 1.55
CA LEU A 489 -39.54 6.22 1.16
C LEU A 489 -39.95 4.96 1.93
N GLU A 490 -41.05 4.39 1.55
CA GLU A 490 -41.39 3.04 1.92
C GLU A 490 -40.25 2.15 1.43
N ASN A 491 -39.71 1.32 2.34
CA ASN A 491 -38.71 0.32 1.98
C ASN A 491 -37.32 0.82 1.56
N SER A 492 -36.64 1.51 2.46
CA SER A 492 -35.27 1.98 2.26
C SER A 492 -34.23 1.11 2.99
N ALA A 493 -33.03 0.97 2.40
CA ALA A 493 -31.89 0.32 3.01
C ALA A 493 -30.80 1.34 3.37
N LEU A 494 -30.28 1.23 4.59
CA LEU A 494 -29.07 1.91 5.03
C LEU A 494 -27.94 0.88 5.11
N VAL A 495 -26.91 1.02 4.31
CA VAL A 495 -25.77 0.11 4.25
C VAL A 495 -24.53 0.74 4.86
N TYR A 496 -23.62 -0.09 5.38
CA TYR A 496 -22.39 0.35 6.05
C TYR A 496 -22.65 1.24 7.29
N ALA A 497 -23.63 0.87 8.10
CA ALA A 497 -23.98 1.64 9.30
C ALA A 497 -23.26 1.11 10.56
N ASP A 498 -21.96 0.86 10.43
CA ASP A 498 -21.11 0.34 11.49
C ASP A 498 -20.44 1.45 12.33
N SER A 499 -19.83 1.05 13.44
CA SER A 499 -19.16 1.94 14.39
C SER A 499 -17.91 2.64 13.85
N GLN A 500 -17.33 2.15 12.76
CA GLN A 500 -16.20 2.81 12.08
C GLN A 500 -16.67 3.89 11.11
N SER A 501 -17.86 3.71 10.55
CA SER A 501 -18.40 4.63 9.55
C SER A 501 -19.19 5.79 10.18
N LEU A 502 -19.77 5.61 11.39
CA LEU A 502 -20.61 6.62 12.03
C LEU A 502 -20.59 6.49 13.57
N PRO A 503 -20.23 7.53 14.34
CA PRO A 503 -19.70 8.82 13.88
C PRO A 503 -18.29 8.70 13.34
N LYS A 504 -17.97 9.47 12.30
CA LYS A 504 -16.60 9.56 11.76
C LYS A 504 -15.89 10.72 12.44
N ILE A 505 -15.06 10.40 13.44
CA ILE A 505 -14.23 11.39 14.10
C ILE A 505 -13.00 11.56 13.24
N LYS A 506 -12.82 12.73 12.63
CA LYS A 506 -11.54 13.07 12.00
C LYS A 506 -10.50 13.20 13.10
N ALA A 507 -9.32 12.64 12.88
CA ALA A 507 -8.15 12.98 13.70
C ALA A 507 -7.88 14.48 13.46
N ASN A 508 -8.45 15.32 14.32
CA ASN A 508 -8.23 16.77 14.26
C ASN A 508 -6.78 17.05 14.64
N ASN A 509 -6.19 18.06 14.02
CA ASN A 509 -4.92 18.62 14.42
C ASN A 509 -4.89 18.78 15.95
N ASN A 510 -3.97 18.08 16.60
CA ASN A 510 -3.91 17.99 18.06
C ASN A 510 -3.21 19.23 18.68
N LEU A 511 -3.42 20.42 18.11
CA LEU A 511 -2.87 21.67 18.67
C LEU A 511 -3.37 21.92 20.08
N PHE A 512 -4.64 21.69 20.33
CA PHE A 512 -5.31 21.93 21.60
C PHE A 512 -6.03 20.67 22.08
N THR A 513 -5.90 20.41 23.39
CA THR A 513 -6.70 19.36 24.04
C THR A 513 -8.18 19.76 24.09
N GLU A 514 -9.09 18.79 24.28
CA GLU A 514 -10.53 19.07 24.37
C GLU A 514 -10.86 20.09 25.47
N GLN A 515 -10.15 20.05 26.61
CA GLN A 515 -10.35 21.03 27.68
C GLN A 515 -9.87 22.44 27.28
N GLN A 516 -8.78 22.53 26.54
CA GLN A 516 -8.29 23.81 26.00
C GLN A 516 -9.25 24.35 24.93
N LYS A 517 -9.80 23.50 24.07
CA LYS A 517 -10.83 23.88 23.08
C LYS A 517 -12.08 24.46 23.76
N ILE A 518 -12.54 23.83 24.85
CA ILE A 518 -13.67 24.37 25.63
C ILE A 518 -13.37 25.77 26.18
N LYS A 519 -12.16 25.98 26.74
CA LYS A 519 -11.76 27.30 27.28
C LYS A 519 -11.66 28.37 26.20
N LEU A 520 -11.18 28.00 25.02
CA LEU A 520 -11.08 28.87 23.86
C LEU A 520 -12.42 29.04 23.11
N ALA A 521 -13.47 28.38 23.56
CA ALA A 521 -14.77 28.28 22.87
C ALA A 521 -14.69 27.72 21.43
N LEU A 522 -13.67 26.89 21.17
CA LEU A 522 -13.51 26.17 19.91
C LEU A 522 -14.46 24.96 19.84
N LYS A 523 -14.58 24.41 18.65
CA LYS A 523 -15.36 23.20 18.39
C LYS A 523 -14.65 21.98 18.98
N THR A 524 -15.36 21.19 19.77
CA THR A 524 -14.87 19.95 20.37
C THR A 524 -15.26 18.73 19.53
N ASN A 525 -14.65 17.57 19.79
CA ASN A 525 -15.07 16.32 19.19
C ASN A 525 -16.54 15.98 19.54
N GLU A 526 -16.98 16.32 20.75
CA GLU A 526 -18.39 16.13 21.15
C GLU A 526 -19.33 16.99 20.31
N ASP A 527 -18.98 18.26 20.04
CA ASP A 527 -19.74 19.14 19.15
C ASP A 527 -19.85 18.54 17.74
N GLU A 528 -18.77 17.97 17.21
CA GLU A 528 -18.78 17.32 15.89
C GLU A 528 -19.67 16.07 15.86
N ILE A 529 -19.60 15.25 16.89
CA ILE A 529 -20.47 14.07 17.04
C ILE A 529 -21.95 14.49 17.09
N LEU A 530 -22.27 15.54 17.84
CA LEU A 530 -23.65 16.06 17.93
C LEU A 530 -24.16 16.60 16.58
N ILE A 531 -23.30 17.27 15.80
CA ILE A 531 -23.65 17.75 14.46
C ILE A 531 -23.90 16.58 13.50
N GLN A 532 -23.03 15.56 13.52
CA GLN A 532 -23.21 14.34 12.69
C GLN A 532 -24.50 13.61 13.10
N LYS A 533 -24.73 13.49 14.40
CA LYS A 533 -25.94 12.88 14.95
C LYS A 533 -27.22 13.63 14.54
N TYR A 534 -27.19 14.96 14.62
CA TYR A 534 -28.29 15.81 14.17
C TYR A 534 -28.62 15.56 12.68
N ARG A 535 -27.60 15.62 11.81
CA ARG A 535 -27.80 15.38 10.37
C ARG A 535 -28.31 13.98 10.08
N PHE A 536 -27.78 12.99 10.76
CA PHE A 536 -28.19 11.60 10.62
C PHE A 536 -29.67 11.41 11.05
N PHE A 537 -30.03 11.86 12.24
CA PHE A 537 -31.42 11.72 12.72
C PHE A 537 -32.40 12.54 11.91
N GLN A 538 -32.02 13.73 11.46
CA GLN A 538 -32.85 14.55 10.59
C GLN A 538 -33.25 13.79 9.30
N ASN A 539 -32.32 13.03 8.71
CA ASN A 539 -32.62 12.24 7.52
C ASN A 539 -33.41 10.95 7.85
N ILE A 540 -32.99 10.21 8.88
CA ILE A 540 -33.59 8.92 9.23
C ILE A 540 -35.02 9.10 9.76
N LEU A 541 -35.29 10.12 10.57
CA LEU A 541 -36.63 10.36 11.14
C LEU A 541 -37.68 10.81 10.11
N ASN A 542 -37.26 11.11 8.88
CA ASN A 542 -38.19 11.31 7.78
C ASN A 542 -38.71 10.00 7.13
N LEU A 543 -38.09 8.86 7.49
CA LEU A 543 -38.49 7.54 7.00
C LEU A 543 -39.46 6.87 7.97
N ASP A 544 -40.46 6.13 7.44
CA ASP A 544 -41.36 5.34 8.25
C ASP A 544 -40.88 3.91 8.47
N LYS A 545 -40.12 3.38 7.51
CA LYS A 545 -39.51 2.07 7.56
C LYS A 545 -38.07 2.12 7.01
N ILE A 546 -37.15 1.43 7.67
CA ILE A 546 -35.75 1.30 7.21
C ILE A 546 -35.15 -0.05 7.61
N THR A 547 -34.40 -0.67 6.71
CA THR A 547 -33.53 -1.80 7.02
C THR A 547 -32.09 -1.32 7.12
N VAL A 548 -31.44 -1.62 8.23
CA VAL A 548 -30.06 -1.19 8.54
C VAL A 548 -29.13 -2.38 8.43
N TYR A 549 -28.16 -2.28 7.54
CA TYR A 549 -27.09 -3.27 7.34
C TYR A 549 -25.80 -2.79 7.97
N SER A 550 -25.24 -3.58 8.88
CA SER A 550 -23.99 -3.27 9.56
C SER A 550 -23.03 -4.45 9.52
N LEU A 551 -21.75 -4.15 9.27
CA LEU A 551 -20.68 -5.10 9.51
C LEU A 551 -20.56 -5.34 11.02
N VAL A 552 -20.60 -6.61 11.42
CA VAL A 552 -20.38 -7.02 12.81
C VAL A 552 -19.23 -8.02 12.84
N ASN A 553 -18.12 -7.61 13.43
CA ASN A 553 -16.95 -8.47 13.56
C ASN A 553 -16.33 -8.24 14.94
N GLN A 554 -16.43 -9.26 15.79
CA GLN A 554 -15.93 -9.19 17.17
C GLN A 554 -14.40 -9.20 17.26
N ASP A 555 -13.71 -9.81 16.29
CA ASP A 555 -12.24 -9.91 16.29
C ASP A 555 -11.57 -8.54 16.12
N ILE A 556 -12.25 -7.62 15.42
CA ILE A 556 -11.75 -6.25 15.15
C ILE A 556 -12.63 -5.18 15.81
N ASN A 557 -13.48 -5.55 16.76
CA ASN A 557 -14.37 -4.64 17.53
C ASN A 557 -15.25 -3.73 16.65
N ILE A 558 -15.82 -4.27 15.58
CA ILE A 558 -16.80 -3.57 14.75
C ILE A 558 -18.20 -4.04 15.09
N ASP A 559 -19.10 -3.10 15.34
CA ASP A 559 -20.52 -3.34 15.63
C ASP A 559 -21.37 -2.24 14.99
N PHE A 560 -22.67 -2.25 15.22
CA PHE A 560 -23.57 -1.17 14.82
C PHE A 560 -23.10 0.18 15.36
N SER A 561 -23.35 1.22 14.58
CA SER A 561 -23.11 2.59 15.01
C SER A 561 -23.86 2.89 16.33
N PRO A 562 -23.21 3.64 17.27
CA PRO A 562 -23.91 4.12 18.49
C PRO A 562 -25.23 4.85 18.19
N PHE A 563 -25.34 5.54 17.05
CA PHE A 563 -26.57 6.22 16.64
C PHE A 563 -27.67 5.24 16.28
N ILE A 564 -27.36 4.09 15.72
CA ILE A 564 -28.31 3.01 15.46
C ILE A 564 -28.83 2.43 16.78
N TYR A 565 -27.95 2.21 17.76
CA TYR A 565 -28.37 1.75 19.08
C TYR A 565 -29.35 2.71 19.78
N GLU A 566 -29.17 4.03 19.64
CA GLU A 566 -30.11 4.99 20.16
C GLU A 566 -31.49 4.89 19.49
N LEU A 567 -31.50 4.73 18.15
CA LEU A 567 -32.76 4.52 17.41
C LEU A 567 -33.49 3.26 17.86
N VAL A 568 -32.74 2.15 18.00
CA VAL A 568 -33.28 0.85 18.44
C VAL A 568 -33.85 0.93 19.85
N ASN A 569 -33.18 1.62 20.75
CA ASN A 569 -33.66 1.82 22.13
C ASN A 569 -34.95 2.65 22.19
N LYS A 570 -35.15 3.59 21.26
CA LYS A 570 -36.35 4.43 21.20
C LYS A 570 -37.49 3.79 20.44
N TYR A 571 -37.22 3.14 19.30
CA TYR A 571 -38.24 2.75 18.32
C TYR A 571 -38.39 1.24 18.13
N SER A 572 -37.99 0.39 18.99
CA SER A 572 -38.06 -1.07 18.89
C SER A 572 -37.71 -1.62 17.47
N ALA A 573 -36.61 -2.33 17.36
CA ALA A 573 -36.17 -2.94 16.11
C ALA A 573 -36.40 -4.44 16.09
N LYS A 574 -36.51 -5.01 14.89
CA LYS A 574 -36.56 -6.45 14.67
C LYS A 574 -35.27 -6.87 14.00
N GLU A 575 -34.66 -7.98 14.46
CA GLU A 575 -33.55 -8.57 13.69
C GLU A 575 -34.10 -9.24 12.42
N LEU A 576 -33.38 -9.03 11.31
CA LEU A 576 -33.67 -9.67 10.06
C LEU A 576 -33.41 -11.18 10.19
N ASN A 577 -34.38 -12.00 9.82
CA ASN A 577 -34.20 -13.45 9.80
C ASN A 577 -33.30 -13.84 8.61
N THR A 578 -32.05 -14.23 8.89
CA THR A 578 -31.08 -14.64 7.87
C THR A 578 -31.27 -16.09 7.38
N ASN A 579 -32.13 -16.87 8.02
CA ASN A 579 -32.35 -18.27 7.64
C ASN A 579 -32.89 -18.42 6.20
N ASP A 580 -33.66 -17.43 5.72
CA ASP A 580 -34.17 -17.42 4.34
C ASP A 580 -33.04 -17.19 3.30
N LEU A 581 -31.93 -16.62 3.71
CA LEU A 581 -30.77 -16.34 2.85
C LEU A 581 -29.97 -17.61 2.54
N LYS A 582 -29.91 -18.54 3.51
CA LYS A 582 -29.23 -19.82 3.29
C LYS A 582 -29.89 -20.59 2.16
N GLY A 583 -31.23 -20.61 2.12
CA GLY A 583 -32.00 -21.20 1.02
C GLY A 583 -31.77 -20.49 -0.33
N PHE A 584 -31.59 -19.15 -0.32
CA PHE A 584 -31.28 -18.39 -1.53
C PHE A 584 -29.86 -18.71 -2.04
N PHE A 585 -28.87 -18.78 -1.16
CA PHE A 585 -27.51 -19.20 -1.50
C PHE A 585 -27.49 -20.63 -2.05
N GLU A 586 -28.17 -21.54 -1.38
CA GLU A 586 -28.30 -22.93 -1.85
C GLU A 586 -28.97 -23.00 -3.21
N ALA A 587 -30.04 -22.22 -3.45
CA ALA A 587 -30.72 -22.14 -4.73
C ALA A 587 -29.83 -21.55 -5.84
N CYS A 588 -29.09 -20.47 -5.59
CA CYS A 588 -28.15 -19.88 -6.54
C CYS A 588 -26.98 -20.84 -6.85
N TYR A 589 -26.49 -21.54 -5.82
CA TYR A 589 -25.40 -22.50 -5.97
C TYR A 589 -25.88 -23.76 -6.71
N LEU A 590 -27.09 -24.22 -6.44
CA LEU A 590 -27.68 -25.40 -7.09
C LEU A 590 -28.11 -25.12 -8.54
N GLN A 591 -28.58 -23.89 -8.87
CA GLN A 591 -28.89 -23.51 -10.25
C GLN A 591 -27.66 -23.54 -11.16
N ASN A 592 -26.50 -23.20 -10.64
CA ASN A 592 -25.24 -23.31 -11.39
C ASN A 592 -24.65 -24.74 -11.41
N LYS A 593 -25.21 -25.67 -10.64
CA LYS A 593 -24.76 -27.06 -10.58
C LYS A 593 -25.46 -28.00 -11.59
N THR A 594 -26.34 -27.50 -12.41
CA THR A 594 -27.07 -28.35 -13.40
C THR A 594 -26.26 -28.72 -14.65
N GLU A 595 -25.03 -28.26 -14.79
CA GLU A 595 -24.09 -28.86 -15.73
C GLU A 595 -23.26 -29.92 -15.00
N ASP A 596 -23.55 -31.16 -15.38
CA ASP A 596 -22.90 -32.39 -14.99
C ASP A 596 -21.42 -32.32 -14.55
N PHE A 597 -21.14 -31.94 -13.31
CA PHE A 597 -19.92 -32.36 -12.62
C PHE A 597 -20.07 -33.80 -12.06
N LYS A 598 -20.73 -34.68 -12.81
CA LYS A 598 -20.62 -36.14 -12.66
C LYS A 598 -19.33 -36.65 -13.32
N LYS A 599 -18.28 -35.91 -13.38
CA LYS A 599 -16.96 -36.48 -13.59
C LYS A 599 -16.42 -36.78 -12.20
N ASN A 600 -16.45 -38.03 -11.82
CA ASN A 600 -15.63 -38.52 -10.72
C ASN A 600 -14.27 -37.87 -10.87
N PRO A 601 -13.77 -37.13 -9.86
CA PRO A 601 -12.45 -36.58 -9.96
C PRO A 601 -11.50 -37.72 -10.22
N VAL A 602 -10.84 -37.73 -11.38
CA VAL A 602 -9.81 -38.70 -11.71
C VAL A 602 -8.61 -38.33 -10.84
N PHE A 603 -8.46 -39.00 -9.70
CA PHE A 603 -7.29 -38.88 -8.86
C PHE A 603 -6.12 -39.54 -9.53
N PHE A 604 -5.19 -38.75 -10.05
CA PHE A 604 -3.92 -39.27 -10.52
C PHE A 604 -3.03 -39.55 -9.31
N ARG A 605 -3.08 -40.78 -8.77
CA ARG A 605 -2.13 -41.22 -7.73
C ARG A 605 -0.80 -41.69 -8.31
N ALA A 606 -0.67 -41.71 -9.60
CA ALA A 606 0.55 -42.15 -10.26
C ALA A 606 0.69 -41.49 -11.64
N PHE A 607 1.89 -41.07 -11.94
CA PHE A 607 2.25 -40.58 -13.28
C PHE A 607 2.98 -41.66 -14.02
N SER A 608 2.60 -41.95 -15.27
CA SER A 608 3.30 -42.96 -16.09
C SER A 608 4.69 -42.47 -16.51
N LYS A 609 5.69 -43.31 -16.30
CA LYS A 609 7.06 -43.04 -16.80
C LYS A 609 7.08 -43.29 -18.32
N LYS A 610 7.65 -42.34 -19.07
CA LYS A 610 7.83 -42.40 -20.49
C LYS A 610 9.32 -42.35 -20.83
N ASN A 611 9.73 -43.00 -21.90
CA ASN A 611 11.12 -42.89 -22.37
C ASN A 611 11.51 -41.44 -22.73
N THR A 612 10.54 -40.59 -23.05
CA THR A 612 10.72 -39.16 -23.32
C THR A 612 10.99 -38.33 -22.07
N ASP A 613 10.82 -38.87 -20.86
CA ASP A 613 11.10 -38.19 -19.60
C ASP A 613 12.62 -37.96 -19.41
N PHE A 614 13.45 -38.69 -20.15
CA PHE A 614 14.89 -38.62 -20.09
C PHE A 614 15.45 -38.03 -21.39
N THR A 615 16.06 -36.83 -21.31
CA THR A 615 16.60 -36.13 -22.46
C THR A 615 17.73 -36.94 -23.11
N ASN A 616 17.58 -37.28 -24.37
CA ASN A 616 18.56 -38.11 -25.12
C ASN A 616 18.90 -39.45 -24.43
N ASN A 617 17.95 -40.08 -23.75
CA ASN A 617 18.16 -41.28 -22.95
C ASN A 617 19.18 -41.12 -21.83
N THR A 618 19.37 -39.93 -21.32
CA THR A 618 20.30 -39.64 -20.25
C THR A 618 19.56 -39.08 -19.03
N LEU A 619 19.86 -39.62 -17.84
CA LEU A 619 19.40 -39.14 -16.55
C LEU A 619 20.56 -38.56 -15.79
N THR A 620 20.62 -37.26 -15.65
CA THR A 620 21.64 -36.57 -14.85
C THR A 620 21.11 -36.36 -13.42
N ILE A 621 21.83 -36.82 -12.41
CA ILE A 621 21.48 -36.73 -10.99
C ILE A 621 22.51 -35.84 -10.28
N GLY A 622 22.03 -34.75 -9.68
CA GLY A 622 22.84 -33.89 -8.80
C GLY A 622 22.63 -34.25 -7.31
N ALA A 623 23.30 -33.56 -6.41
CA ALA A 623 23.17 -33.81 -4.98
C ALA A 623 21.73 -33.56 -4.48
N TYR A 624 21.08 -32.52 -4.97
CA TYR A 624 19.69 -32.21 -4.65
C TYR A 624 18.73 -33.26 -5.23
N ASP A 625 18.94 -33.68 -6.46
CA ASP A 625 18.17 -34.75 -7.10
C ASP A 625 18.28 -36.06 -6.32
N TYR A 626 19.47 -36.37 -5.80
CA TYR A 626 19.72 -37.55 -4.96
C TYR A 626 18.89 -37.51 -3.68
N ILE A 627 18.87 -36.35 -3.00
CA ILE A 627 18.07 -36.16 -1.80
C ILE A 627 16.58 -36.31 -2.10
N LEU A 628 16.09 -35.70 -3.19
CA LEU A 628 14.70 -35.84 -3.59
C LEU A 628 14.33 -37.31 -3.91
N LEU A 629 15.16 -38.01 -4.66
CA LEU A 629 14.92 -39.42 -4.98
C LEU A 629 14.85 -40.32 -3.74
N LYS A 630 15.74 -40.09 -2.77
CA LYS A 630 15.70 -40.82 -1.49
C LYS A 630 14.43 -40.54 -0.69
N LYS A 631 13.93 -39.31 -0.75
CA LYS A 631 12.71 -38.92 -0.05
C LYS A 631 11.45 -39.38 -0.79
N ASN A 632 11.32 -39.06 -2.06
CA ASN A 632 10.14 -39.41 -2.85
C ASN A 632 10.35 -39.24 -4.37
N GLU A 633 10.12 -40.31 -5.12
CA GLU A 633 10.25 -40.34 -6.58
C GLU A 633 9.32 -39.36 -7.28
N THR A 634 8.13 -39.08 -6.73
CA THR A 634 7.16 -38.20 -7.36
C THR A 634 7.63 -36.75 -7.29
N PHE A 635 8.25 -36.32 -6.20
CA PHE A 635 8.78 -34.97 -6.12
C PHE A 635 9.98 -34.77 -7.05
N PHE A 636 10.82 -35.80 -7.18
CA PHE A 636 11.86 -35.80 -8.21
C PHE A 636 11.26 -35.65 -9.62
N PHE A 637 10.17 -36.37 -9.90
CA PHE A 637 9.45 -36.28 -11.18
C PHE A 637 8.91 -34.88 -11.41
N LEU A 638 8.21 -34.29 -10.44
CA LEU A 638 7.62 -32.96 -10.57
C LEU A 638 8.67 -31.86 -10.72
N ASP A 639 9.73 -31.92 -9.94
CA ASP A 639 10.83 -30.91 -9.96
C ASP A 639 11.71 -31.07 -11.20
N LYS A 640 12.29 -32.26 -11.37
CA LYS A 640 13.37 -32.51 -12.36
C LYS A 640 12.83 -32.82 -13.75
N ILE A 641 11.80 -33.64 -13.86
CA ILE A 641 11.29 -34.09 -15.14
C ILE A 641 10.26 -33.13 -15.70
N CYS A 642 9.31 -32.68 -14.87
CA CYS A 642 8.28 -31.72 -15.27
C CYS A 642 8.74 -30.28 -15.22
N GLY A 643 9.87 -29.97 -14.54
CA GLY A 643 10.38 -28.61 -14.40
C GLY A 643 9.40 -27.70 -13.64
N ILE A 644 8.61 -28.24 -12.72
CA ILE A 644 7.68 -27.45 -11.93
C ILE A 644 8.46 -26.68 -10.86
N GLU A 645 8.81 -25.46 -11.18
CA GLU A 645 9.40 -24.54 -10.19
C GLU A 645 8.35 -24.18 -9.14
N SER A 646 8.73 -24.22 -7.87
CA SER A 646 7.88 -23.70 -6.82
C SER A 646 7.78 -22.18 -7.00
N ILE A 647 6.57 -21.66 -7.03
CA ILE A 647 6.34 -20.24 -6.81
C ILE A 647 6.68 -20.03 -5.33
N ASN A 648 7.93 -19.73 -5.04
CA ASN A 648 8.27 -19.18 -3.74
C ASN A 648 7.67 -17.78 -3.74
N GLU A 649 6.68 -17.52 -2.89
CA GLU A 649 6.37 -16.17 -2.50
C GLU A 649 7.63 -15.63 -1.83
N THR A 650 8.48 -15.00 -2.62
CA THR A 650 9.69 -14.36 -2.13
C THR A 650 9.25 -13.12 -1.37
N SER A 651 8.96 -13.31 -0.08
CA SER A 651 8.86 -12.16 0.82
C SER A 651 10.22 -11.47 0.82
N PRO A 652 10.27 -10.14 0.71
CA PRO A 652 11.53 -9.41 0.80
C PRO A 652 12.21 -9.77 2.13
N VAL A 653 13.41 -10.32 2.04
CA VAL A 653 14.22 -10.58 3.24
C VAL A 653 14.78 -9.24 3.69
N ASN A 654 14.39 -8.78 4.86
CA ASN A 654 15.00 -7.60 5.47
C ASN A 654 16.46 -7.94 5.82
N GLY A 655 17.39 -7.27 5.15
CA GLY A 655 18.80 -7.46 5.36
C GLY A 655 19.50 -8.21 4.23
N MET A 656 20.31 -9.20 4.56
CA MET A 656 21.06 -10.04 3.62
C MET A 656 20.53 -11.47 3.67
N SER A 657 20.19 -12.05 2.51
CA SER A 657 19.73 -13.44 2.49
C SER A 657 20.85 -14.42 2.89
N PRO A 658 20.54 -15.51 3.60
CA PRO A 658 21.52 -16.55 3.92
C PRO A 658 22.24 -17.11 2.69
N LYS A 659 21.58 -17.14 1.54
CA LYS A 659 22.13 -17.60 0.26
C LYS A 659 23.18 -16.62 -0.29
N VAL A 660 22.95 -15.30 -0.19
CA VAL A 660 23.94 -14.29 -0.59
C VAL A 660 25.20 -14.41 0.29
N LEU A 661 25.01 -14.57 1.59
CA LEU A 661 26.10 -14.80 2.52
C LEU A 661 26.87 -16.08 2.19
N GLY A 662 26.17 -17.18 1.93
CA GLY A 662 26.77 -18.43 1.49
C GLY A 662 27.61 -18.25 0.22
N ASN A 663 27.09 -17.58 -0.79
CA ASN A 663 27.80 -17.32 -2.03
C ASN A 663 29.08 -16.50 -1.83
N ILE A 664 29.04 -15.46 -0.98
CA ILE A 664 30.22 -14.66 -0.64
C ILE A 664 31.31 -15.55 -0.02
N LEU A 665 30.91 -16.37 0.95
CA LEU A 665 31.84 -17.27 1.65
C LEU A 665 32.44 -18.31 0.72
N HIS A 666 31.62 -19.01 -0.07
CA HIS A 666 32.11 -20.02 -1.03
C HIS A 666 33.11 -19.43 -2.02
N LYS A 667 32.81 -18.26 -2.62
CA LYS A 667 33.70 -17.59 -3.56
C LYS A 667 34.97 -17.08 -2.89
N THR A 668 34.90 -16.62 -1.66
CA THR A 668 36.08 -16.20 -0.89
C THR A 668 37.02 -17.38 -0.67
N LEU A 669 36.49 -18.51 -0.21
CA LEU A 669 37.28 -19.72 0.00
C LEU A 669 37.80 -20.29 -1.34
N GLU A 670 36.98 -20.29 -2.37
CA GLU A 670 37.40 -20.68 -3.72
C GLU A 670 38.60 -19.89 -4.19
N ASP A 671 38.57 -18.55 -4.04
CA ASP A 671 39.68 -17.68 -4.44
C ASP A 671 40.94 -17.94 -3.59
N ILE A 672 40.79 -18.12 -2.27
CA ILE A 672 41.89 -18.44 -1.37
C ILE A 672 42.60 -19.71 -1.84
N PHE A 673 41.85 -20.78 -2.09
CA PHE A 673 42.45 -22.05 -2.52
C PHE A 673 42.97 -22.00 -3.97
N LYS A 674 42.28 -21.35 -4.89
CA LYS A 674 42.73 -21.20 -6.29
C LYS A 674 43.98 -20.34 -6.42
N THR A 675 44.13 -19.34 -5.58
CA THR A 675 45.34 -18.48 -5.63
C THR A 675 46.56 -19.17 -5.00
N ASN A 676 46.35 -19.85 -3.89
CA ASN A 676 47.43 -20.39 -3.05
C ASN A 676 47.78 -21.88 -3.30
N TRP A 677 47.03 -22.58 -4.19
CA TRP A 677 47.17 -24.04 -4.35
C TRP A 677 48.61 -24.52 -4.60
N LYS A 678 49.40 -23.81 -5.41
CA LYS A 678 50.80 -24.20 -5.70
C LYS A 678 51.71 -24.10 -4.49
N ASN A 679 51.45 -23.13 -3.61
CA ASN A 679 52.21 -22.92 -2.40
C ASN A 679 51.82 -23.96 -1.34
N ILE A 680 50.50 -24.24 -1.21
CA ILE A 680 49.97 -25.26 -0.30
C ILE A 680 50.46 -26.66 -0.66
N LEU A 681 50.57 -26.99 -1.97
CA LEU A 681 51.16 -28.26 -2.42
C LEU A 681 52.64 -28.43 -2.04
N LYS A 682 53.39 -27.32 -1.98
CA LYS A 682 54.81 -27.34 -1.59
C LYS A 682 54.99 -27.47 -0.08
N ASP A 683 54.21 -26.73 0.65
CA ASP A 683 54.23 -26.69 2.11
C ASP A 683 52.81 -26.35 2.66
N SER A 684 52.30 -27.26 3.48
CA SER A 684 50.97 -27.10 4.10
C SER A 684 50.86 -25.88 5.03
N THR A 685 51.99 -25.34 5.52
CA THR A 685 52.02 -24.11 6.34
C THR A 685 51.42 -22.91 5.58
N ASN A 686 51.39 -22.95 4.26
CA ASN A 686 50.75 -21.92 3.42
C ASN A 686 49.19 -21.94 3.48
N LEU A 687 48.58 -22.85 4.25
CA LEU A 687 47.19 -22.78 4.66
C LEU A 687 46.96 -21.69 5.72
N ILE A 688 48.02 -21.28 6.43
CA ILE A 688 47.93 -20.22 7.45
C ILE A 688 48.08 -18.87 6.73
N ILE A 689 46.95 -18.21 6.52
CA ILE A 689 46.84 -16.93 5.81
C ILE A 689 46.52 -15.81 6.81
N SER A 690 47.02 -14.60 6.58
CA SER A 690 46.80 -13.46 7.44
C SER A 690 45.32 -12.96 7.37
N LYS A 691 44.85 -12.32 8.44
CA LYS A 691 43.52 -11.74 8.48
C LYS A 691 43.31 -10.65 7.44
N GLU A 692 44.37 -9.91 7.15
CA GLU A 692 44.38 -8.86 6.13
C GLU A 692 44.13 -9.42 4.74
N GLU A 693 44.77 -10.51 4.40
CA GLU A 693 44.55 -11.19 3.10
C GLU A 693 43.15 -11.78 3.01
N ILE A 694 42.63 -12.40 4.07
CA ILE A 694 41.25 -12.91 4.12
C ILE A 694 40.28 -11.76 3.91
N LYS A 695 40.51 -10.61 4.53
CA LYS A 695 39.71 -9.42 4.40
C LYS A 695 39.65 -8.92 2.95
N GLU A 696 40.79 -8.87 2.23
CA GLU A 696 40.86 -8.46 0.83
C GLU A 696 39.99 -9.37 -0.07
N TYR A 697 40.04 -10.70 0.15
CA TYR A 697 39.18 -11.63 -0.59
C TYR A 697 37.69 -11.42 -0.31
N LEU A 698 37.31 -11.23 0.96
CA LEU A 698 35.94 -10.98 1.36
C LEU A 698 35.39 -9.69 0.76
N GLU A 699 36.11 -8.58 0.87
CA GLU A 699 35.70 -7.27 0.35
C GLU A 699 35.48 -7.32 -1.17
N ARG A 700 36.29 -8.07 -1.90
CA ARG A 700 36.13 -8.25 -3.35
C ARG A 700 34.77 -8.90 -3.72
N HIS A 701 34.40 -9.93 -2.99
CA HIS A 701 33.16 -10.67 -3.26
C HIS A 701 31.92 -9.94 -2.74
N ILE A 702 32.02 -9.26 -1.62
CA ILE A 702 30.94 -8.42 -1.11
C ILE A 702 30.60 -7.29 -2.08
N TRP A 703 31.63 -6.66 -2.63
CA TRP A 703 31.40 -5.60 -3.61
C TRP A 703 30.62 -6.10 -4.84
N LYS A 704 30.86 -7.32 -5.30
CA LYS A 704 30.11 -7.96 -6.39
C LYS A 704 28.67 -8.29 -6.04
N GLU A 705 28.39 -8.58 -4.79
CA GLU A 705 27.05 -8.92 -4.31
C GLU A 705 26.29 -7.69 -3.74
N LYS A 706 26.86 -6.47 -3.84
CA LYS A 706 26.31 -5.24 -3.26
C LYS A 706 24.87 -4.98 -3.68
N LEU A 707 24.49 -5.34 -4.91
CA LEU A 707 23.13 -5.19 -5.43
C LEU A 707 22.09 -6.10 -4.77
N LYS A 708 22.53 -7.07 -3.96
CA LYS A 708 21.67 -8.02 -3.25
C LYS A 708 21.58 -7.74 -1.74
N ILE A 709 22.24 -6.68 -1.28
CA ILE A 709 22.36 -6.32 0.14
C ILE A 709 21.72 -4.97 0.38
N GLU A 710 20.89 -4.87 1.41
CA GLU A 710 20.26 -3.60 1.77
C GLU A 710 21.26 -2.56 2.30
N ASN A 711 21.12 -1.31 1.89
CA ASN A 711 22.05 -0.23 2.22
C ASN A 711 22.23 0.02 3.72
N PHE A 712 21.19 -0.18 4.52
CA PHE A 712 21.29 0.01 5.97
C PHE A 712 22.16 -1.04 6.65
N MET A 713 22.46 -2.16 5.98
CA MET A 713 23.30 -3.24 6.49
C MET A 713 24.79 -2.90 6.47
N GLU A 714 25.23 -1.82 5.84
CA GLU A 714 26.64 -1.50 5.66
C GLU A 714 27.40 -1.40 7.00
N LEU A 715 26.80 -0.79 8.01
CA LEU A 715 27.38 -0.71 9.36
C LEU A 715 27.51 -2.10 9.99
N TYR A 716 26.45 -2.90 9.92
CA TYR A 716 26.45 -4.26 10.45
C TYR A 716 27.49 -5.16 9.75
N LEU A 717 27.62 -5.04 8.43
CA LEU A 717 28.62 -5.76 7.65
C LEU A 717 30.03 -5.46 8.15
N ASN A 718 30.37 -4.18 8.29
CA ASN A 718 31.72 -3.76 8.63
C ASN A 718 32.08 -4.04 10.10
N GLU A 719 31.16 -3.79 11.02
CA GLU A 719 31.45 -3.83 12.47
C GLU A 719 31.22 -5.21 13.09
N VAL A 720 30.35 -6.02 12.50
CA VAL A 720 29.94 -7.31 13.11
C VAL A 720 30.26 -8.48 12.21
N LEU A 721 29.78 -8.48 10.99
CA LEU A 721 29.82 -9.65 10.12
C LEU A 721 31.21 -9.95 9.61
N PHE A 722 31.95 -8.98 9.09
CA PHE A 722 33.30 -9.16 8.55
C PHE A 722 34.30 -9.65 9.58
N PRO A 723 34.40 -9.01 10.76
CA PRO A 723 35.31 -9.52 11.79
C PRO A 723 35.00 -10.97 12.16
N ARG A 724 33.73 -11.34 12.21
CA ARG A 724 33.32 -12.71 12.51
C ARG A 724 33.70 -13.70 11.40
N LEU A 725 33.40 -13.36 10.13
CA LEU A 725 33.75 -14.21 9.01
C LEU A 725 35.27 -14.38 8.85
N ILE A 726 36.04 -13.30 9.02
CA ILE A 726 37.50 -13.37 8.97
C ILE A 726 38.03 -14.32 10.04
N ASN A 727 37.55 -14.20 11.27
CA ASN A 727 38.00 -15.11 12.34
C ASN A 727 37.58 -16.56 12.07
N ASN A 728 36.39 -16.80 11.55
CA ASN A 728 35.91 -18.16 11.28
C ASN A 728 36.64 -18.79 10.10
N ILE A 729 37.00 -18.02 9.05
CA ILE A 729 37.83 -18.50 7.94
C ILE A 729 39.25 -18.80 8.42
N GLU A 730 39.83 -17.93 9.24
CA GLU A 730 41.14 -18.17 9.83
C GLU A 730 41.16 -19.46 10.67
N ASN A 731 40.18 -19.65 11.50
CA ASN A 731 40.03 -20.86 12.31
C ASN A 731 39.86 -22.11 11.45
N PHE A 732 39.02 -22.04 10.41
CA PHE A 732 38.87 -23.13 9.44
C PHE A 732 40.22 -23.54 8.82
N LEU A 733 40.98 -22.57 8.35
CA LEU A 733 42.28 -22.85 7.73
C LEU A 733 43.29 -23.44 8.73
N LYS A 734 43.27 -22.98 9.98
CA LYS A 734 44.13 -23.56 11.05
C LYS A 734 43.71 -24.98 11.37
N VAL A 735 42.44 -25.29 11.53
CA VAL A 735 41.97 -26.67 11.79
C VAL A 735 42.29 -27.58 10.61
N LEU A 736 42.11 -27.09 9.38
CA LEU A 736 42.47 -27.83 8.18
C LEU A 736 43.98 -28.11 8.11
N TYR A 737 44.80 -27.15 8.51
CA TYR A 737 46.27 -27.34 8.58
C TYR A 737 46.61 -28.42 9.60
N GLU A 738 46.06 -28.40 10.80
CA GLU A 738 46.30 -29.41 11.86
C GLU A 738 45.92 -30.82 11.40
N GLU A 739 44.84 -30.97 10.62
CA GLU A 739 44.42 -32.27 10.07
C GLU A 739 45.35 -32.77 8.97
N LEU A 740 45.94 -31.87 8.17
CA LEU A 740 46.74 -32.23 6.98
C LEU A 740 48.24 -32.20 7.22
N LYS A 741 48.76 -31.63 8.31
CA LYS A 741 50.22 -31.42 8.57
C LYS A 741 51.05 -32.67 8.48
N ASP A 742 50.53 -33.84 8.83
CA ASP A 742 51.20 -35.15 8.85
C ASP A 742 51.02 -35.93 7.51
N SER A 743 50.45 -35.33 6.49
CA SER A 743 50.13 -35.94 5.22
C SER A 743 50.73 -35.12 4.08
N LYS A 744 51.21 -35.77 3.03
CA LYS A 744 51.66 -35.07 1.84
C LYS A 744 50.48 -34.79 0.92
N ILE A 745 50.14 -33.50 0.77
CA ILE A 745 49.06 -33.07 -0.14
C ILE A 745 49.52 -33.29 -1.58
N GLN A 746 48.77 -34.10 -2.32
CA GLN A 746 49.04 -34.39 -3.74
C GLN A 746 48.24 -33.50 -4.67
N ARG A 747 47.00 -33.17 -4.26
CA ARG A 747 46.07 -32.38 -5.01
C ARG A 747 45.14 -31.59 -4.09
N ILE A 748 44.81 -30.35 -4.51
CA ILE A 748 43.82 -29.53 -3.86
C ILE A 748 43.02 -28.80 -4.94
N GLU A 749 41.70 -28.92 -4.91
CA GLU A 749 40.82 -28.31 -5.89
C GLU A 749 39.57 -27.77 -5.18
N ALA A 750 39.36 -26.48 -5.34
CA ALA A 750 38.13 -25.82 -4.94
C ALA A 750 37.10 -25.86 -6.08
N GLU A 751 35.83 -26.02 -5.72
CA GLU A 751 34.72 -26.08 -6.67
C GLU A 751 34.94 -27.18 -7.75
N LYS A 752 35.33 -28.36 -7.28
CA LYS A 752 35.64 -29.48 -8.17
C LYS A 752 34.38 -30.08 -8.78
N GLU A 753 34.22 -29.92 -10.07
CA GLU A 753 33.21 -30.66 -10.83
C GLU A 753 33.63 -32.15 -10.96
N SER A 754 32.61 -33.03 -11.02
CA SER A 754 32.82 -34.46 -11.32
C SER A 754 33.70 -34.66 -12.57
N THR A 755 34.73 -35.48 -12.49
CA THR A 755 35.57 -35.89 -13.63
C THR A 755 34.81 -36.75 -14.63
N THR A 756 33.61 -37.21 -14.27
CA THR A 756 32.78 -38.12 -15.07
C THR A 756 31.78 -37.39 -15.96
N LYS A 757 31.99 -36.13 -16.28
CA LYS A 757 31.22 -35.45 -17.33
C LYS A 757 31.29 -36.29 -18.60
N ASN A 758 30.36 -37.16 -18.89
CA ASN A 758 30.23 -38.06 -20.03
C ASN A 758 30.59 -39.55 -19.78
N VAL A 759 30.90 -39.96 -18.55
CA VAL A 759 30.99 -41.40 -18.24
C VAL A 759 29.70 -41.81 -17.50
N ALA A 760 28.98 -42.78 -18.07
CA ALA A 760 27.78 -43.28 -17.41
C ALA A 760 28.17 -43.99 -16.09
N TYR A 761 27.57 -43.50 -14.99
CA TYR A 761 27.67 -44.15 -13.67
C TYR A 761 26.93 -45.51 -13.67
N LEU A 762 25.85 -45.56 -14.37
CA LEU A 762 25.04 -46.77 -14.60
C LEU A 762 24.39 -46.69 -15.97
N GLU A 763 24.37 -47.84 -16.68
CA GLU A 763 23.56 -47.99 -17.86
C GLU A 763 22.52 -49.12 -17.66
N HIS A 764 21.23 -48.78 -17.81
CA HIS A 764 20.16 -49.72 -17.62
C HIS A 764 19.03 -49.44 -18.60
N LYS A 765 18.52 -50.47 -19.30
CA LYS A 765 17.46 -50.38 -20.30
C LYS A 765 17.62 -49.28 -21.36
N GLY A 766 18.87 -49.00 -21.74
CA GLY A 766 19.20 -48.00 -22.75
C GLY A 766 19.19 -46.57 -22.21
N ILE A 767 19.06 -46.38 -20.88
CA ILE A 767 19.17 -45.13 -20.22
C ILE A 767 20.52 -45.05 -19.50
N GLN A 768 21.26 -43.98 -19.76
CA GLN A 768 22.54 -43.69 -19.09
C GLN A 768 22.29 -42.76 -17.92
N VAL A 769 22.72 -43.16 -16.74
CA VAL A 769 22.69 -42.32 -15.53
C VAL A 769 24.09 -41.68 -15.35
N ILE A 770 24.08 -40.34 -15.20
CA ILE A 770 25.31 -39.56 -14.98
C ILE A 770 25.17 -38.87 -13.64
N LEU A 771 26.16 -39.02 -12.75
CA LEU A 771 26.23 -38.21 -11.54
C LEU A 771 26.90 -36.88 -11.85
N ASN A 772 26.25 -35.80 -11.52
CA ASN A 772 26.74 -34.44 -11.71
C ASN A 772 26.74 -33.69 -10.41
N GLY A 773 27.85 -33.15 -9.99
CA GLY A 773 27.96 -32.37 -8.76
C GLY A 773 29.32 -31.68 -8.66
N ARG A 774 29.37 -30.72 -7.77
CA ARG A 774 30.55 -29.92 -7.50
C ARG A 774 30.80 -29.86 -6.01
N ALA A 775 31.91 -30.46 -5.55
CA ALA A 775 32.30 -30.34 -4.16
C ALA A 775 32.98 -29.00 -3.92
N ASP A 776 32.71 -28.35 -2.79
CA ASP A 776 33.28 -27.04 -2.49
C ASP A 776 34.81 -27.13 -2.35
N LEU A 777 35.31 -28.17 -1.69
CA LEU A 777 36.76 -28.41 -1.58
C LEU A 777 37.05 -29.91 -1.64
N LEU A 778 37.96 -30.31 -2.52
CA LEU A 778 38.53 -31.65 -2.62
C LEU A 778 40.04 -31.59 -2.38
N ILE A 779 40.51 -32.38 -1.40
CA ILE A 779 41.93 -32.52 -1.09
C ILE A 779 42.31 -34.00 -1.17
N GLU A 780 43.37 -34.33 -1.96
CA GLU A 780 43.92 -35.66 -2.03
C GLU A 780 45.33 -35.65 -1.40
N THR A 781 45.54 -36.55 -0.49
CA THR A 781 46.82 -36.76 0.17
C THR A 781 47.36 -38.13 -0.16
N ASP A 782 48.58 -38.44 0.27
CA ASP A 782 49.17 -39.78 0.20
C ASP A 782 48.43 -40.84 1.04
N LYS A 783 47.52 -40.40 1.98
CA LYS A 783 46.82 -41.29 2.91
C LYS A 783 45.34 -41.38 2.71
N ALA A 784 44.74 -40.30 2.18
CA ALA A 784 43.27 -40.19 2.13
C ALA A 784 42.81 -39.10 1.15
N ARG A 785 41.50 -39.15 0.84
CA ARG A 785 40.80 -38.14 0.08
C ARG A 785 39.80 -37.43 1.00
N TYR A 786 39.83 -36.08 1.05
CA TYR A 786 38.97 -35.27 1.88
C TYR A 786 37.96 -34.48 1.00
N ILE A 787 36.69 -34.56 1.30
CA ILE A 787 35.62 -33.82 0.64
C ILE A 787 35.00 -32.92 1.70
N ILE A 788 35.05 -31.59 1.49
CA ILE A 788 34.55 -30.62 2.45
C ILE A 788 33.48 -29.79 1.75
N ASP A 789 32.35 -29.63 2.42
CA ASP A 789 31.19 -28.84 1.98
C ASP A 789 31.04 -27.65 2.94
N PHE A 790 31.02 -26.43 2.40
CA PHE A 790 30.96 -25.20 3.18
C PHE A 790 29.51 -24.83 3.47
N LYS A 791 29.20 -24.49 4.73
CA LYS A 791 27.86 -24.15 5.15
C LYS A 791 27.79 -22.87 5.99
N THR A 792 26.68 -22.14 5.85
CA THR A 792 26.29 -21.01 6.68
C THR A 792 25.00 -21.30 7.46
N GLY A 793 24.63 -22.58 7.58
CA GLY A 793 23.41 -23.03 8.24
C GLY A 793 23.40 -24.56 8.37
N SER A 794 22.21 -25.14 8.49
CA SER A 794 22.06 -26.60 8.57
C SER A 794 22.50 -27.30 7.28
N TYR A 795 23.02 -28.51 7.40
CA TYR A 795 23.42 -29.33 6.27
C TYR A 795 22.65 -30.67 6.25
N ASN A 796 22.59 -31.26 5.05
CA ASN A 796 21.98 -32.56 4.85
C ASN A 796 23.07 -33.62 4.69
N LYS A 797 23.06 -34.66 5.53
CA LYS A 797 24.03 -35.76 5.48
C LYS A 797 24.00 -36.52 4.14
N ASP A 798 22.85 -36.59 3.48
CA ASP A 798 22.70 -37.23 2.18
C ASP A 798 23.51 -36.52 1.08
N GLN A 799 23.72 -35.20 1.20
CA GLN A 799 24.58 -34.46 0.28
C GLN A 799 26.05 -34.93 0.35
N LEU A 800 26.56 -35.09 1.55
CA LEU A 800 27.91 -35.61 1.77
C LEU A 800 28.04 -37.06 1.30
N GLU A 801 27.00 -37.86 1.50
CA GLU A 801 26.97 -39.24 1.00
C GLU A 801 27.02 -39.27 -0.53
N PHE A 802 26.27 -38.42 -1.21
CA PHE A 802 26.29 -38.29 -2.65
C PHE A 802 27.68 -37.93 -3.19
N TYR A 803 28.31 -36.92 -2.61
CA TYR A 803 29.68 -36.56 -3.01
C TYR A 803 30.68 -37.70 -2.75
N SER A 804 30.56 -38.42 -1.64
CA SER A 804 31.41 -39.56 -1.34
C SER A 804 31.27 -40.66 -2.38
N ILE A 805 30.06 -40.97 -2.82
CA ILE A 805 29.80 -41.94 -3.89
C ILE A 805 30.32 -41.43 -5.23
N MET A 806 30.08 -40.15 -5.58
CA MET A 806 30.48 -39.56 -6.84
C MET A 806 32.01 -39.56 -7.05
N PHE A 807 32.77 -39.23 -5.99
CA PHE A 807 34.23 -39.17 -6.07
C PHE A 807 34.92 -40.48 -5.74
N TYR A 808 34.18 -41.49 -5.25
CA TYR A 808 34.70 -42.81 -4.96
C TYR A 808 35.10 -43.56 -6.23
N GLY A 809 34.33 -43.50 -7.27
CA GLY A 809 34.53 -44.23 -8.52
C GLY A 809 35.74 -43.81 -9.39
N SER A 810 36.47 -42.76 -9.01
CA SER A 810 37.62 -42.26 -9.80
C SER A 810 38.95 -42.94 -9.50
N ASP A 811 39.16 -43.47 -8.28
CA ASP A 811 40.31 -44.26 -7.87
C ASP A 811 40.03 -44.91 -6.50
N ASN A 812 39.89 -46.24 -6.50
CA ASN A 812 39.43 -47.03 -5.33
C ASN A 812 40.53 -47.31 -4.30
N SER A 813 41.67 -46.63 -4.33
CA SER A 813 42.80 -47.00 -3.48
C SER A 813 42.87 -46.28 -2.14
N LEU A 814 42.21 -45.12 -1.99
CA LEU A 814 42.29 -44.28 -0.79
C LEU A 814 40.96 -44.17 -0.03
N PRO A 815 40.97 -44.16 1.32
CA PRO A 815 39.78 -43.91 2.10
C PRO A 815 39.28 -42.46 1.88
N VAL A 816 37.96 -42.29 1.89
CA VAL A 816 37.29 -41.00 1.70
C VAL A 816 36.80 -40.49 3.07
N TYR A 817 37.11 -39.24 3.37
CA TYR A 817 36.63 -38.52 4.52
C TYR A 817 35.74 -37.38 4.01
N SER A 818 34.52 -37.27 4.52
CA SER A 818 33.61 -36.18 4.18
C SER A 818 33.18 -35.40 5.42
N ALA A 819 33.13 -34.09 5.31
CA ALA A 819 32.69 -33.21 6.37
C ALA A 819 31.96 -32.01 5.82
N ALA A 820 30.98 -31.47 6.57
CA ALA A 820 30.44 -30.13 6.37
C ALA A 820 31.03 -29.21 7.43
N TYR A 821 31.47 -28.02 7.01
CA TYR A 821 31.99 -27.02 7.93
C TYR A 821 31.02 -25.85 7.99
N ASN A 822 30.46 -25.60 9.17
CA ASN A 822 29.53 -24.51 9.38
C ASN A 822 30.24 -23.27 9.92
N PHE A 823 30.33 -22.24 9.12
CA PHE A 823 30.98 -20.97 9.47
C PHE A 823 30.22 -20.09 10.46
N TRP A 824 29.01 -20.48 10.86
CA TRP A 824 28.25 -19.75 11.91
C TRP A 824 28.47 -20.32 13.31
N GLU A 825 28.88 -21.56 13.44
CA GLU A 825 29.15 -22.19 14.71
C GLU A 825 30.57 -21.85 15.17
N GLU A 826 30.72 -21.30 16.38
CA GLU A 826 31.99 -21.02 16.99
C GLU A 826 32.57 -22.33 17.56
N GLU A 827 33.81 -22.60 17.30
CA GLU A 827 34.60 -23.73 17.87
C GLU A 827 34.05 -25.11 17.55
N LYS A 828 34.32 -25.64 16.35
CA LYS A 828 34.21 -27.09 16.14
C LYS A 828 35.42 -27.64 15.39
N ASP A 829 35.92 -28.74 15.92
CA ASP A 829 36.79 -29.64 15.16
C ASP A 829 35.99 -30.19 13.97
N PHE A 830 36.69 -30.52 12.90
CA PHE A 830 36.07 -31.23 11.80
C PHE A 830 35.53 -32.60 12.28
N ASP A 831 34.25 -32.80 12.20
CA ASP A 831 33.63 -34.11 12.35
C ASP A 831 33.69 -34.85 11.01
N PHE A 832 34.87 -35.38 10.67
CA PHE A 832 35.01 -36.14 9.45
C PHE A 832 34.33 -37.50 9.58
N SER A 833 33.29 -37.71 8.79
CA SER A 833 32.74 -39.04 8.60
C SER A 833 33.70 -39.89 7.78
N LYS A 834 34.40 -40.79 8.46
CA LYS A 834 35.33 -41.74 7.81
C LYS A 834 34.53 -42.83 7.09
N HIS A 835 34.63 -42.88 5.79
CA HIS A 835 34.03 -43.96 5.00
C HIS A 835 35.11 -44.97 4.64
N LEU A 836 35.02 -46.15 5.23
CA LEU A 836 35.87 -47.26 4.83
C LEU A 836 35.49 -47.70 3.40
N ILE A 837 36.45 -48.19 2.63
CA ILE A 837 36.28 -48.65 1.23
C ILE A 837 35.06 -49.61 1.14
N ALA A 838 35.00 -50.61 2.01
CA ALA A 838 33.88 -51.56 2.03
C ALA A 838 32.50 -50.93 2.24
N GLN A 839 32.42 -49.85 3.05
CA GLN A 839 31.13 -49.12 3.29
C GLN A 839 30.73 -48.29 2.09
N LEU A 840 31.71 -47.74 1.35
CA LEU A 840 31.43 -46.98 0.11
C LEU A 840 31.02 -47.95 -0.99
N ASP A 841 31.67 -49.13 -1.11
CA ASP A 841 31.26 -50.20 -2.03
C ASP A 841 29.78 -50.62 -1.80
N GLU A 842 29.40 -50.79 -0.54
CA GLU A 842 28.05 -51.15 -0.18
C GLU A 842 27.05 -50.06 -0.52
N LYS A 843 27.36 -48.79 -0.20
CA LYS A 843 26.54 -47.64 -0.54
C LYS A 843 26.38 -47.40 -2.06
N ASP A 844 27.47 -47.54 -2.78
CA ASP A 844 27.51 -47.44 -4.24
C ASP A 844 26.64 -48.52 -4.90
N ASN A 845 26.77 -49.77 -4.43
CA ASN A 845 26.00 -50.90 -4.92
C ASN A 845 24.51 -50.74 -4.55
N ASN A 846 24.18 -50.30 -3.36
CA ASN A 846 22.83 -50.02 -2.94
C ASN A 846 22.19 -48.92 -3.79
N PHE A 847 22.90 -47.84 -4.06
CA PHE A 847 22.43 -46.78 -4.92
C PHE A 847 22.25 -47.23 -6.38
N LYS A 848 23.17 -47.99 -6.91
CA LYS A 848 22.99 -48.59 -8.26
C LYS A 848 21.78 -49.52 -8.34
N THR A 849 21.52 -50.30 -7.30
CA THR A 849 20.36 -51.19 -7.18
C THR A 849 19.06 -50.36 -7.14
N PHE A 850 19.02 -49.37 -6.30
CA PHE A 850 17.91 -48.44 -6.20
C PHE A 850 17.61 -47.75 -7.54
N LEU A 851 18.63 -47.28 -8.28
CA LEU A 851 18.44 -46.66 -9.60
C LEU A 851 17.91 -47.66 -10.63
N LYS A 852 18.36 -48.92 -10.60
CA LYS A 852 17.80 -49.97 -11.47
C LYS A 852 16.32 -50.17 -11.18
N GLU A 853 15.95 -50.31 -9.90
CA GLU A 853 14.55 -50.46 -9.49
C GLU A 853 13.74 -49.23 -9.88
N PHE A 854 14.24 -48.02 -9.65
CA PHE A 854 13.63 -46.77 -10.09
C PHE A 854 13.38 -46.76 -11.60
N LEU A 855 14.35 -47.14 -12.41
CA LEU A 855 14.18 -47.18 -13.87
C LEU A 855 13.26 -48.31 -14.37
N GLU A 856 13.03 -49.36 -13.54
CA GLU A 856 12.12 -50.45 -13.84
C GLU A 856 10.67 -50.18 -13.55
N THR A 857 10.38 -49.31 -12.56
CA THR A 857 9.01 -48.95 -12.22
C THR A 857 8.30 -48.23 -13.38
N LYS A 858 7.04 -48.55 -13.60
CA LYS A 858 6.25 -47.94 -14.67
C LYS A 858 5.60 -46.62 -14.33
N TYR A 859 5.58 -46.28 -13.06
CA TYR A 859 4.84 -45.14 -12.53
C TYR A 859 5.63 -44.42 -11.45
N TYR A 860 5.50 -43.09 -11.39
CA TYR A 860 5.83 -42.29 -10.24
C TYR A 860 4.62 -42.27 -9.31
N ILE A 861 4.72 -42.77 -8.10
CA ILE A 861 3.60 -42.95 -7.19
C ILE A 861 3.57 -41.86 -6.13
N LEU A 862 2.44 -41.16 -5.97
CA LEU A 862 2.22 -40.22 -4.91
C LEU A 862 2.12 -40.96 -3.56
N PRO A 863 2.81 -40.51 -2.52
CA PRO A 863 2.77 -41.12 -1.21
C PRO A 863 1.41 -40.94 -0.57
N ASN A 864 0.91 -41.99 0.08
CA ASN A 864 -0.31 -41.90 0.90
C ASN A 864 -0.09 -40.99 2.12
N LYS A 865 -1.17 -40.34 2.60
CA LYS A 865 -1.15 -39.45 3.78
C LYS A 865 -0.57 -40.08 5.06
N SER A 866 -0.72 -41.42 5.23
CA SER A 866 -0.13 -42.18 6.31
C SER A 866 1.39 -42.30 6.17
N SER A 867 1.90 -42.53 4.97
CA SER A 867 3.34 -42.66 4.72
C SER A 867 4.08 -41.32 4.82
N LEU A 868 3.39 -40.20 4.65
CA LEU A 868 3.95 -38.86 4.84
C LEU A 868 4.26 -38.56 6.32
N LYS A 869 3.50 -39.16 7.26
CA LYS A 869 3.74 -38.97 8.70
C LYS A 869 4.87 -39.85 9.24
N GLU A 870 5.16 -40.95 8.59
CA GLU A 870 6.18 -41.92 9.04
C GLU A 870 7.60 -41.56 8.58
N ASN A 871 7.75 -40.75 7.54
CA ASN A 871 9.04 -40.49 6.86
C ASN A 871 9.65 -39.11 7.15
N ASN A 872 9.44 -38.46 8.32
CA ASN A 872 10.01 -37.14 8.64
C ASN A 872 9.92 -36.14 7.48
N PHE A 873 8.77 -36.07 6.82
CA PHE A 873 8.54 -35.22 5.66
C PHE A 873 8.62 -33.77 6.07
N ASP A 874 9.53 -33.00 5.48
CA ASP A 874 9.62 -31.58 5.70
C ASP A 874 8.34 -30.91 5.16
N PHE A 875 7.59 -30.27 6.06
CA PHE A 875 6.33 -29.59 5.74
C PHE A 875 6.50 -28.57 4.61
N ASN A 876 7.68 -27.99 4.46
CA ASN A 876 8.04 -27.04 3.42
C ASN A 876 8.03 -27.66 2.00
N GLU A 877 8.45 -28.92 1.85
CA GLU A 877 8.42 -29.61 0.54
C GLU A 877 7.00 -30.00 0.16
N TYR A 878 6.14 -30.33 1.12
CA TYR A 878 4.71 -30.56 0.86
C TYR A 878 4.02 -29.29 0.37
N TYR A 879 4.32 -28.13 0.96
CA TYR A 879 3.78 -26.84 0.53
C TYR A 879 4.20 -26.46 -0.89
N ARG A 880 5.38 -26.86 -1.32
CA ARG A 880 5.89 -26.63 -2.67
C ARG A 880 4.96 -27.18 -3.76
N TYR A 881 4.36 -28.35 -3.52
CA TYR A 881 3.48 -29.05 -4.46
C TYR A 881 2.03 -29.11 -4.01
N LYS A 882 1.65 -28.32 -2.99
CA LYS A 882 0.31 -28.40 -2.35
C LYS A 882 -0.85 -28.28 -3.34
N ASN A 883 -0.69 -27.48 -4.39
CA ASN A 883 -1.76 -27.27 -5.38
C ASN A 883 -1.95 -28.50 -6.30
N ILE A 884 -0.89 -29.26 -6.50
CA ILE A 884 -0.95 -30.53 -7.27
C ILE A 884 -1.48 -31.65 -6.37
N ILE A 885 -1.07 -31.63 -5.09
CA ILE A 885 -1.46 -32.65 -4.09
C ILE A 885 -2.83 -32.30 -3.46
N ALA A 886 -3.26 -31.03 -3.45
CA ALA A 886 -4.54 -30.60 -2.90
C ALA A 886 -5.74 -31.11 -3.71
N LEU A 887 -5.53 -31.56 -4.94
CA LEU A 887 -6.55 -32.34 -5.66
C LEU A 887 -6.96 -33.62 -4.89
N GLU A 888 -6.12 -34.10 -4.00
CA GLU A 888 -6.45 -35.21 -3.08
C GLU A 888 -7.42 -34.82 -1.94
N LYS A 889 -7.38 -33.58 -1.47
CA LYS A 889 -8.27 -33.13 -0.38
C LYS A 889 -9.72 -32.98 -0.78
N MET A 890 -10.02 -32.73 -2.04
CA MET A 890 -11.41 -32.60 -2.53
C MET A 890 -12.14 -33.96 -2.58
N GLY A 891 -11.43 -35.07 -2.53
CA GLY A 891 -12.02 -36.40 -2.54
C GLY A 891 -12.44 -36.95 -1.17
N ASP A 892 -11.88 -36.42 -0.08
CA ASP A 892 -12.19 -36.86 1.28
C ASP A 892 -13.48 -36.24 1.85
N PHE A 893 -14.12 -35.31 1.12
CA PHE A 893 -15.39 -34.68 1.55
C PHE A 893 -16.64 -35.47 1.22
N ASN A 894 -16.54 -36.63 0.57
CA ASN A 894 -17.65 -37.50 0.27
C ASN A 894 -17.59 -38.91 0.98
N GLY A 895 -16.96 -38.94 2.13
CA GLY A 895 -16.97 -40.07 3.04
C GLY A 895 -17.77 -39.82 4.29
#